data_98bbb5c86694fd4814cfd921f8a00d6a
#
_entry.id   98bbb5c86694fd4814cfd921f8a00d6a
#
_cell.length_a   1.000
_cell.length_b   1.000
_cell.length_c   1.000
_cell.angle_alpha   90.00
_cell.angle_beta   90.00
_cell.angle_gamma   90.00
#
_symmetry.space_group_name_H-M   'P 1'
#
loop_
_entity.id
_entity.type
_entity.pdbx_description
1 polymer ?
#
loop_
_entity_poly.entity_id
_entity_poly.type
_entity_poly.pdbx_seq_one_letter_code
_entity_poly.pdbx_strand_id
1 'polypeptide(L)'
;MTSARSHLTDLTRFAPLLPGYQPREPQLEMADAVETAIRSGGTLMVEAETGTGKTLAYLVPALLSEGPTLVSTGTKSLQDQLFFKDLPLVRKALGLPRKVALLKGRANYLCPYRLELHQEEARFLTRETVEQMQIVAHWAGRTRTGDIAELQQLPEDAPIWPWVTSTADNCLGTDCPSYQECPLMNARKEAQEADLVVVNHHLFFADAALRGSGAGMELLPSANTVIFDEAHQLPEIAAAFFGDTLSTRQVQELGRDSLSEAGQTTADLATLNQLIASVEKGCLDFRLSLGEMERRAPWSEVCDNEAVMRAGEDLLEALRQLDVFLGPLGKASRGMEACSRRASEHVDCLAAYLQGDQPNRVYWFETFKRTVVLHSTPLSVSAQLRAQRERNPCSWVLTSATLSVGGRFEHIQKRLGLDSADTLRLESPFDFKKQAVFYAPEGLPQPSDPAYTRELTEQMVPVIEAAGGRTFFLFTSHRALREAAEILRTRITYPLLVQGESGRRELLDSFRDKGNAVLLGTSSFWEGIDVRGDALSCVIIDKLPFGSPGDPVAAARIEHINRNGGNAFRDYQLPQAVLALRQGAGRLIRDPQDTGLLVVADPRLLTKSYGKLFVNSLPNMTKTRKLDVVQRFFAYLARQLHGEKPTEKEGQA
;
A
#
# COMPACT_ATOMS: atom_id res chain seq x y z
N MET A 1 -16.24 23.13 -25.94
CA MET A 1 -16.11 22.79 -24.51
C MET A 1 -14.99 23.62 -23.92
N THR A 2 -15.18 24.26 -22.77
CA THR A 2 -14.11 24.97 -22.05
C THR A 2 -13.07 23.94 -21.59
N SER A 3 -11.77 24.23 -21.79
CA SER A 3 -10.69 23.30 -21.45
C SER A 3 -10.50 23.16 -19.93
N ALA A 4 -9.89 22.05 -19.49
CA ALA A 4 -9.56 21.85 -18.09
C ALA A 4 -8.69 23.00 -17.53
N ARG A 5 -7.73 23.49 -18.32
CA ARG A 5 -6.91 24.66 -17.99
C ARG A 5 -7.76 25.90 -17.71
N SER A 6 -8.77 26.19 -18.53
CA SER A 6 -9.61 27.37 -18.34
C SER A 6 -10.44 27.32 -17.04
N HIS A 7 -10.88 26.13 -16.65
CA HIS A 7 -11.55 25.95 -15.37
C HIS A 7 -10.60 26.13 -14.17
N LEU A 8 -9.38 25.59 -14.25
CA LEU A 8 -8.38 25.72 -13.18
C LEU A 8 -7.84 27.12 -13.00
N THR A 9 -7.81 27.94 -14.08
CA THR A 9 -7.38 29.34 -14.00
C THR A 9 -8.48 30.28 -13.53
N ASP A 10 -9.74 29.84 -13.53
CA ASP A 10 -10.87 30.64 -13.04
C ASP A 10 -10.92 30.65 -11.51
N LEU A 11 -10.30 31.68 -10.91
CA LEU A 11 -10.25 31.86 -9.45
C LEU A 11 -11.64 31.96 -8.80
N THR A 12 -12.67 32.39 -9.53
CA THR A 12 -14.03 32.51 -8.99
C THR A 12 -14.63 31.16 -8.62
N ARG A 13 -14.13 30.08 -9.19
CA ARG A 13 -14.57 28.70 -8.96
C ARG A 13 -13.90 28.05 -7.77
N PHE A 14 -12.58 28.17 -7.68
CA PHE A 14 -11.77 27.43 -6.70
C PHE A 14 -11.43 28.24 -5.46
N ALA A 15 -11.14 29.55 -5.55
CA ALA A 15 -10.73 30.34 -4.40
C ALA A 15 -11.76 30.41 -3.26
N PRO A 16 -13.08 30.45 -3.52
CA PRO A 16 -14.09 30.39 -2.45
C PRO A 16 -14.14 29.05 -1.69
N LEU A 17 -13.66 27.98 -2.31
CA LEU A 17 -13.69 26.62 -1.77
C LEU A 17 -12.34 26.18 -1.20
N LEU A 18 -11.25 26.76 -1.70
CA LEU A 18 -9.86 26.53 -1.30
C LEU A 18 -9.19 27.86 -0.97
N PRO A 19 -9.22 28.30 0.29
CA PRO A 19 -8.53 29.51 0.69
C PRO A 19 -7.06 29.50 0.29
N GLY A 20 -6.59 30.55 -0.40
CA GLY A 20 -5.23 30.65 -0.89
C GLY A 20 -4.94 29.88 -2.19
N TYR A 21 -5.96 29.32 -2.86
CA TYR A 21 -5.77 28.67 -4.15
C TYR A 21 -5.19 29.62 -5.17
N GLN A 22 -4.10 29.19 -5.79
CA GLN A 22 -3.49 29.83 -6.95
C GLN A 22 -3.14 28.76 -7.98
N PRO A 23 -3.55 28.92 -9.25
CA PRO A 23 -3.17 27.97 -10.30
C PRO A 23 -1.65 28.02 -10.51
N ARG A 24 -1.06 26.86 -10.68
CA ARG A 24 0.38 26.68 -10.88
C ARG A 24 0.62 26.12 -12.28
N GLU A 25 1.61 26.66 -13.00
CA GLU A 25 1.87 26.21 -14.36
C GLU A 25 2.06 24.68 -14.49
N PRO A 26 2.80 23.99 -13.61
CA PRO A 26 2.88 22.53 -13.66
C PRO A 26 1.51 21.82 -13.51
N GLN A 27 0.58 22.39 -12.70
CA GLN A 27 -0.78 21.85 -12.58
C GLN A 27 -1.57 21.98 -13.88
N LEU A 28 -1.44 23.12 -14.55
CA LEU A 28 -2.14 23.42 -15.79
C LEU A 28 -1.60 22.55 -16.94
N GLU A 29 -0.28 22.40 -17.03
CA GLU A 29 0.38 21.54 -18.01
C GLU A 29 -0.04 20.06 -17.82
N MET A 30 -0.11 19.58 -16.58
CA MET A 30 -0.62 18.24 -16.29
C MET A 30 -2.08 18.09 -16.72
N ALA A 31 -2.93 19.07 -16.42
CA ALA A 31 -4.35 19.02 -16.79
C ALA A 31 -4.55 18.96 -18.30
N ASP A 32 -3.78 19.73 -19.08
CA ASP A 32 -3.81 19.71 -20.55
C ASP A 32 -3.36 18.35 -21.10
N ALA A 33 -2.29 17.78 -20.53
CA ALA A 33 -1.78 16.47 -20.95
C ALA A 33 -2.78 15.35 -20.63
N VAL A 34 -3.40 15.37 -19.44
CA VAL A 34 -4.45 14.42 -19.04
C VAL A 34 -5.68 14.55 -19.95
N GLU A 35 -6.14 15.78 -20.22
CA GLU A 35 -7.27 16.02 -21.11
C GLU A 35 -6.99 15.49 -22.53
N THR A 36 -5.75 15.64 -23.00
CA THR A 36 -5.31 15.14 -24.31
C THR A 36 -5.29 13.61 -24.33
N ALA A 37 -4.73 12.97 -23.30
CA ALA A 37 -4.69 11.52 -23.18
C ALA A 37 -6.10 10.90 -23.12
N ILE A 38 -7.02 11.51 -22.38
CA ILE A 38 -8.42 11.08 -22.31
C ILE A 38 -9.08 11.15 -23.69
N ARG A 39 -8.91 12.25 -24.42
CA ARG A 39 -9.52 12.41 -25.75
C ARG A 39 -8.94 11.46 -26.81
N SER A 40 -7.65 11.17 -26.74
CA SER A 40 -6.99 10.30 -27.73
C SER A 40 -7.13 8.80 -27.43
N GLY A 41 -7.62 8.40 -26.27
CA GLY A 41 -7.59 7.00 -25.82
C GLY A 41 -6.17 6.50 -25.51
N GLY A 42 -5.23 7.42 -25.27
CA GLY A 42 -3.81 7.15 -25.10
C GLY A 42 -3.41 6.67 -23.71
N THR A 43 -2.11 6.38 -23.54
CA THR A 43 -1.51 6.11 -22.24
C THR A 43 -0.53 7.21 -21.91
N LEU A 44 -0.70 7.83 -20.75
CA LEU A 44 0.12 8.92 -20.25
C LEU A 44 0.72 8.58 -18.88
N MET A 45 2.03 8.73 -18.73
CA MET A 45 2.71 8.65 -17.45
C MET A 45 3.16 10.04 -17.02
N VAL A 46 2.70 10.51 -15.87
CA VAL A 46 3.04 11.83 -15.31
C VAL A 46 3.79 11.67 -14.00
N GLU A 47 5.04 12.12 -13.98
CA GLU A 47 5.73 12.39 -12.74
C GLU A 47 5.50 13.86 -12.38
N ALA A 48 4.77 14.11 -11.31
CA ALA A 48 4.53 15.45 -10.80
C ALA A 48 4.92 15.51 -9.33
N GLU A 49 5.95 16.25 -9.00
CA GLU A 49 6.50 16.35 -7.65
C GLU A 49 5.49 16.97 -6.66
N THR A 50 5.79 16.92 -5.37
CA THR A 50 4.93 17.47 -4.31
C THR A 50 4.65 18.96 -4.56
N GLY A 51 3.43 19.41 -4.21
CA GLY A 51 3.02 20.80 -4.40
C GLY A 51 2.51 21.18 -5.80
N THR A 52 2.59 20.31 -6.80
CA THR A 52 2.06 20.58 -8.15
C THR A 52 0.54 20.65 -8.22
N GLY A 53 -0.18 20.05 -7.26
CA GLY A 53 -1.65 20.00 -7.29
C GLY A 53 -2.20 18.88 -8.18
N LYS A 54 -1.51 17.73 -8.21
CA LYS A 54 -1.86 16.53 -9.02
C LYS A 54 -3.35 16.19 -9.02
N THR A 55 -3.95 16.13 -7.82
CA THR A 55 -5.35 15.69 -7.66
C THR A 55 -6.31 16.53 -8.48
N LEU A 56 -6.22 17.85 -8.40
CA LEU A 56 -7.04 18.74 -9.23
C LEU A 56 -6.72 18.63 -10.71
N ALA A 57 -5.44 18.46 -11.04
CA ALA A 57 -4.97 18.38 -12.42
C ALA A 57 -5.50 17.16 -13.18
N TYR A 58 -5.79 16.04 -12.49
CA TYR A 58 -6.42 14.89 -13.15
C TYR A 58 -7.94 14.82 -12.92
N LEU A 59 -8.47 15.30 -11.78
CA LEU A 59 -9.92 15.23 -11.52
C LEU A 59 -10.72 16.18 -12.40
N VAL A 60 -10.21 17.39 -12.67
CA VAL A 60 -10.92 18.36 -13.51
C VAL A 60 -11.15 17.82 -14.92
N PRO A 61 -10.13 17.39 -15.69
CA PRO A 61 -10.37 16.80 -17.00
C PRO A 61 -11.18 15.50 -16.94
N ALA A 62 -11.04 14.68 -15.89
CA ALA A 62 -11.81 13.47 -15.69
C ALA A 62 -13.32 13.75 -15.55
N LEU A 63 -13.69 14.75 -14.76
CA LEU A 63 -15.10 15.12 -14.57
C LEU A 63 -15.70 15.89 -15.75
N LEU A 64 -14.88 16.54 -16.58
CA LEU A 64 -15.29 17.21 -17.82
C LEU A 64 -15.44 16.22 -18.99
N SER A 65 -14.78 15.07 -18.92
CA SER A 65 -14.81 14.07 -19.99
C SER A 65 -16.16 13.39 -20.12
N GLU A 66 -16.44 12.87 -21.32
CA GLU A 66 -17.59 12.00 -21.58
C GLU A 66 -17.25 10.54 -21.27
N GLY A 67 -18.25 9.84 -20.70
CA GLY A 67 -18.13 8.44 -20.32
C GLY A 67 -17.55 8.19 -18.92
N PRO A 68 -17.67 6.94 -18.44
CA PRO A 68 -17.30 6.59 -17.08
C PRO A 68 -15.77 6.60 -16.88
N THR A 69 -15.35 7.16 -15.76
CA THR A 69 -13.96 7.23 -15.33
C THR A 69 -13.75 6.43 -14.07
N LEU A 70 -12.67 5.64 -14.03
CA LEU A 70 -12.22 4.93 -12.84
C LEU A 70 -10.97 5.62 -12.29
N VAL A 71 -10.98 6.01 -11.01
CA VAL A 71 -9.80 6.53 -10.31
C VAL A 71 -9.34 5.52 -9.27
N SER A 72 -8.13 5.01 -9.46
CA SER A 72 -7.53 4.01 -8.58
C SER A 72 -6.41 4.64 -7.76
N THR A 73 -6.41 4.44 -6.44
CA THR A 73 -5.42 4.99 -5.50
C THR A 73 -4.64 3.90 -4.77
N GLY A 74 -3.51 4.25 -4.15
CA GLY A 74 -2.64 3.28 -3.49
C GLY A 74 -3.19 2.74 -2.16
N THR A 75 -3.90 3.56 -1.37
CA THR A 75 -4.32 3.21 0.00
C THR A 75 -5.78 3.56 0.26
N LYS A 76 -6.40 2.91 1.26
CA LYS A 76 -7.76 3.23 1.73
C LYS A 76 -7.88 4.69 2.18
N SER A 77 -6.89 5.19 2.90
CA SER A 77 -6.88 6.58 3.38
C SER A 77 -6.88 7.61 2.25
N LEU A 78 -6.09 7.37 1.17
CA LEU A 78 -6.11 8.22 -0.02
C LEU A 78 -7.43 8.09 -0.78
N GLN A 79 -8.01 6.90 -0.81
CA GLN A 79 -9.33 6.65 -1.41
C GLN A 79 -10.42 7.46 -0.68
N ASP A 80 -10.43 7.43 0.64
CA ASP A 80 -11.37 8.19 1.47
C ASP A 80 -11.15 9.69 1.33
N GLN A 81 -9.90 10.17 1.34
CA GLN A 81 -9.57 11.58 1.10
C GLN A 81 -10.10 12.06 -0.27
N LEU A 82 -9.82 11.30 -1.32
CA LEU A 82 -10.27 11.64 -2.67
C LEU A 82 -11.79 11.72 -2.75
N PHE A 83 -12.49 10.75 -2.18
CA PHE A 83 -13.95 10.66 -2.27
C PHE A 83 -14.67 11.66 -1.38
N PHE A 84 -14.28 11.79 -0.11
CA PHE A 84 -15.00 12.62 0.86
C PHE A 84 -14.56 14.08 0.88
N LYS A 85 -13.36 14.40 0.36
CA LYS A 85 -12.81 15.77 0.42
C LYS A 85 -12.59 16.36 -0.98
N ASP A 86 -11.82 15.71 -1.83
CA ASP A 86 -11.36 16.31 -3.08
C ASP A 86 -12.45 16.34 -4.16
N LEU A 87 -13.16 15.21 -4.38
CA LEU A 87 -14.23 15.12 -5.38
C LEU A 87 -15.41 16.06 -5.10
N PRO A 88 -15.96 16.17 -3.87
CA PRO A 88 -17.03 17.12 -3.59
C PRO A 88 -16.64 18.57 -3.88
N LEU A 89 -15.39 18.92 -3.57
CA LEU A 89 -14.84 20.26 -3.83
C LEU A 89 -14.79 20.54 -5.34
N VAL A 90 -14.21 19.61 -6.13
CA VAL A 90 -14.08 19.79 -7.59
C VAL A 90 -15.46 19.84 -8.27
N ARG A 91 -16.37 18.93 -7.90
CA ARG A 91 -17.75 18.94 -8.42
C ARG A 91 -18.45 20.26 -8.17
N LYS A 92 -18.31 20.79 -6.96
CA LYS A 92 -18.88 22.10 -6.59
C LYS A 92 -18.25 23.25 -7.38
N ALA A 93 -16.90 23.23 -7.53
CA ALA A 93 -16.18 24.22 -8.32
C ALA A 93 -16.58 24.22 -9.80
N LEU A 94 -16.81 23.04 -10.37
CA LEU A 94 -17.20 22.88 -11.77
C LEU A 94 -18.71 23.11 -12.00
N GLY A 95 -19.54 23.00 -10.96
CA GLY A 95 -21.00 23.07 -11.07
C GLY A 95 -21.61 21.90 -11.85
N LEU A 96 -20.95 20.73 -11.83
CA LEU A 96 -21.37 19.55 -12.61
C LEU A 96 -22.17 18.56 -11.74
N PRO A 97 -23.35 18.10 -12.21
CA PRO A 97 -24.17 17.11 -11.50
C PRO A 97 -23.69 15.66 -11.78
N ARG A 98 -22.37 15.43 -11.78
CA ARG A 98 -21.80 14.10 -12.02
C ARG A 98 -22.06 13.18 -10.84
N LYS A 99 -22.52 11.95 -11.11
CA LYS A 99 -22.63 10.89 -10.10
C LYS A 99 -21.24 10.33 -9.79
N VAL A 100 -20.90 10.25 -8.50
CA VAL A 100 -19.63 9.68 -8.05
C VAL A 100 -19.90 8.55 -7.07
N ALA A 101 -19.13 7.47 -7.13
CA ALA A 101 -19.23 6.33 -6.24
C ALA A 101 -17.88 5.95 -5.65
N LEU A 102 -17.92 5.38 -4.44
CA LEU A 102 -16.79 4.78 -3.76
C LEU A 102 -16.99 3.27 -3.71
N LEU A 103 -16.06 2.50 -4.22
CA LEU A 103 -16.12 1.05 -4.12
C LEU A 103 -14.86 0.51 -3.46
N LYS A 104 -15.03 -0.15 -2.32
CA LYS A 104 -13.98 -0.82 -1.56
C LYS A 104 -14.02 -2.34 -1.79
N GLY A 105 -12.96 -3.02 -1.42
CA GLY A 105 -12.94 -4.50 -1.41
C GLY A 105 -13.97 -5.06 -0.42
N ARG A 106 -14.50 -6.25 -0.71
CA ARG A 106 -15.61 -6.87 0.05
C ARG A 106 -15.36 -7.02 1.56
N ALA A 107 -14.14 -7.25 1.97
CA ALA A 107 -13.76 -7.30 3.39
C ALA A 107 -13.91 -5.95 4.15
N ASN A 108 -14.28 -4.88 3.45
CA ASN A 108 -14.59 -3.58 4.06
C ASN A 108 -16.09 -3.34 4.23
N TYR A 109 -16.92 -4.31 3.90
CA TYR A 109 -18.37 -4.21 4.06
C TYR A 109 -18.87 -5.28 5.01
N LEU A 110 -19.87 -4.90 5.82
CA LEU A 110 -20.64 -5.85 6.61
C LEU A 110 -21.29 -6.88 5.68
N CYS A 111 -21.22 -8.15 6.04
CA CYS A 111 -21.93 -9.23 5.39
C CYS A 111 -23.11 -9.66 6.26
N PRO A 112 -24.37 -9.32 5.90
CA PRO A 112 -25.55 -9.69 6.69
C PRO A 112 -25.65 -11.21 6.89
N TYR A 113 -25.40 -12.00 5.84
CA TYR A 113 -25.41 -13.46 5.90
C TYR A 113 -24.43 -14.01 6.96
N ARG A 114 -23.19 -13.54 6.97
CA ARG A 114 -22.20 -14.01 7.94
C ARG A 114 -22.49 -13.50 9.36
N LEU A 115 -23.02 -12.29 9.49
CA LEU A 115 -23.46 -11.78 10.77
C LEU A 115 -24.54 -12.68 11.37
N GLU A 116 -25.58 -13.03 10.63
CA GLU A 116 -26.67 -13.92 11.05
C GLU A 116 -26.13 -15.31 11.38
N LEU A 117 -25.35 -15.93 10.48
CA LEU A 117 -24.76 -17.25 10.64
C LEU A 117 -23.96 -17.37 11.96
N HIS A 118 -23.15 -16.37 12.29
CA HIS A 118 -22.27 -16.43 13.46
C HIS A 118 -22.89 -15.86 14.74
N GLN A 119 -23.99 -15.11 14.67
CA GLN A 119 -24.73 -14.73 15.88
C GLN A 119 -25.35 -15.93 16.58
N GLU A 120 -25.79 -16.95 15.85
CA GLU A 120 -26.36 -18.18 16.41
C GLU A 120 -25.30 -19.11 17.00
N GLU A 121 -24.03 -18.95 16.62
CA GLU A 121 -22.89 -19.81 16.97
C GLU A 121 -21.94 -19.20 18.02
N ALA A 122 -22.43 -18.36 18.92
CA ALA A 122 -21.64 -17.63 19.93
C ALA A 122 -20.65 -18.50 20.77
N ARG A 123 -20.83 -19.82 20.80
CA ARG A 123 -19.96 -20.78 21.53
C ARG A 123 -18.56 -20.96 20.94
N PHE A 124 -18.30 -20.50 19.71
CA PHE A 124 -16.98 -20.55 19.09
C PHE A 124 -16.19 -19.25 19.23
N LEU A 125 -16.79 -18.22 19.82
CA LEU A 125 -16.22 -16.90 19.96
C LEU A 125 -15.57 -16.71 21.32
N THR A 126 -14.50 -15.92 21.38
CA THR A 126 -13.94 -15.45 22.65
C THR A 126 -14.90 -14.42 23.29
N ARG A 127 -14.77 -14.18 24.58
CA ARG A 127 -15.57 -13.16 25.29
C ARG A 127 -15.47 -11.78 24.61
N GLU A 128 -14.27 -11.39 24.23
CA GLU A 128 -14.01 -10.14 23.52
C GLU A 128 -14.76 -10.09 22.17
N THR A 129 -14.70 -11.17 21.38
CA THR A 129 -15.37 -11.25 20.08
C THR A 129 -16.89 -11.22 20.22
N VAL A 130 -17.44 -11.80 21.31
CA VAL A 130 -18.90 -11.72 21.61
C VAL A 130 -19.31 -10.28 21.92
N GLU A 131 -18.55 -9.55 22.71
CA GLU A 131 -18.81 -8.14 23.01
C GLU A 131 -18.75 -7.29 21.72
N GLN A 132 -17.74 -7.52 20.89
CA GLN A 132 -17.61 -6.87 19.59
C GLN A 132 -18.76 -7.23 18.62
N MET A 133 -19.23 -8.48 18.63
CA MET A 133 -20.37 -8.93 17.84
C MET A 133 -21.64 -8.14 18.18
N GLN A 134 -21.90 -7.87 19.45
CA GLN A 134 -23.06 -7.07 19.89
C GLN A 134 -22.97 -5.63 19.39
N ILE A 135 -21.76 -5.04 19.41
CA ILE A 135 -21.52 -3.69 18.87
C ILE A 135 -21.83 -3.66 17.36
N VAL A 136 -21.31 -4.65 16.61
CA VAL A 136 -21.55 -4.76 15.16
C VAL A 136 -23.02 -4.98 14.85
N ALA A 137 -23.73 -5.87 15.57
CA ALA A 137 -25.14 -6.13 15.38
C ALA A 137 -26.01 -4.88 15.60
N HIS A 138 -25.69 -4.08 16.66
CA HIS A 138 -26.39 -2.83 16.90
C HIS A 138 -26.14 -1.78 15.80
N TRP A 139 -24.90 -1.69 15.30
CA TRP A 139 -24.55 -0.80 14.19
C TRP A 139 -25.18 -1.24 12.87
N ALA A 140 -25.26 -2.55 12.62
CA ALA A 140 -25.86 -3.11 11.41
C ALA A 140 -27.30 -2.60 11.14
N GLY A 141 -28.08 -2.41 12.20
CA GLY A 141 -29.45 -1.85 12.10
C GLY A 141 -29.50 -0.33 11.79
N ARG A 142 -28.37 0.38 11.73
CA ARG A 142 -28.31 1.84 11.58
C ARG A 142 -27.51 2.29 10.36
N THR A 143 -26.51 1.51 9.95
CA THR A 143 -25.67 1.84 8.79
C THR A 143 -26.48 1.84 7.51
N ARG A 144 -26.12 2.74 6.59
CA ARG A 144 -26.69 2.79 5.24
C ARG A 144 -25.74 2.22 4.20
N THR A 145 -24.44 2.34 4.43
CA THR A 145 -23.40 1.89 3.49
C THR A 145 -22.84 0.53 3.85
N GLY A 146 -22.93 0.13 5.11
CA GLY A 146 -22.29 -1.08 5.63
C GLY A 146 -20.76 -1.03 5.61
N ASP A 147 -20.14 0.11 5.34
CA ASP A 147 -18.67 0.28 5.39
C ASP A 147 -18.19 0.21 6.83
N ILE A 148 -17.37 -0.80 7.16
CA ILE A 148 -16.86 -1.00 8.52
C ILE A 148 -16.05 0.18 9.07
N ALA A 149 -15.52 1.04 8.20
CA ALA A 149 -14.82 2.26 8.59
C ALA A 149 -15.74 3.29 9.29
N GLU A 150 -17.07 3.18 9.15
CA GLU A 150 -18.04 3.99 9.91
C GLU A 150 -18.03 3.66 11.40
N LEU A 151 -17.70 2.41 11.76
CA LEU A 151 -17.72 1.92 13.15
C LEU A 151 -16.40 2.23 13.87
N GLN A 152 -16.20 3.49 14.23
CA GLN A 152 -14.97 3.97 14.88
C GLN A 152 -14.70 3.38 16.29
N GLN A 153 -15.69 2.72 16.90
CA GLN A 153 -15.56 2.08 18.20
C GLN A 153 -14.70 0.82 18.19
N LEU A 154 -14.51 0.22 17.00
CA LEU A 154 -13.69 -0.97 16.83
C LEU A 154 -12.46 -0.64 15.97
N PRO A 155 -11.26 -1.12 16.33
CA PRO A 155 -10.07 -0.93 15.54
C PRO A 155 -10.18 -1.69 14.18
N GLU A 156 -9.40 -1.25 13.18
CA GLU A 156 -9.41 -1.87 11.84
C GLU A 156 -8.96 -3.33 11.85
N ASP A 157 -8.19 -3.74 12.85
CA ASP A 157 -7.66 -5.10 13.04
C ASP A 157 -8.44 -5.90 14.08
N ALA A 158 -9.63 -5.43 14.51
CA ALA A 158 -10.44 -6.12 15.51
C ALA A 158 -10.73 -7.58 15.10
N PRO A 159 -10.61 -8.54 16.04
CA PRO A 159 -10.78 -9.97 15.76
C PRO A 159 -12.20 -10.35 15.28
N ILE A 160 -13.17 -9.47 15.38
CA ILE A 160 -14.54 -9.69 14.90
C ILE A 160 -14.66 -9.63 13.37
N TRP A 161 -13.86 -8.81 12.66
CA TRP A 161 -14.08 -8.54 11.25
C TRP A 161 -14.12 -9.78 10.36
N PRO A 162 -13.23 -10.79 10.52
CA PRO A 162 -13.32 -12.04 9.75
C PRO A 162 -14.63 -12.82 9.91
N TRP A 163 -15.39 -12.57 10.98
CA TRP A 163 -16.65 -13.25 11.27
C TRP A 163 -17.87 -12.58 10.63
N VAL A 164 -17.79 -11.26 10.42
CA VAL A 164 -18.92 -10.44 9.96
C VAL A 164 -18.71 -9.78 8.60
N THR A 165 -17.56 -10.00 7.98
CA THR A 165 -17.26 -9.59 6.60
C THR A 165 -17.05 -10.82 5.71
N SER A 166 -17.00 -10.65 4.40
CA SER A 166 -16.73 -11.74 3.45
C SER A 166 -15.42 -11.55 2.70
N THR A 167 -14.85 -12.66 2.24
CA THR A 167 -13.71 -12.73 1.32
C THR A 167 -14.16 -13.14 -0.08
N ALA A 168 -13.24 -13.19 -1.05
CA ALA A 168 -13.53 -13.75 -2.37
C ALA A 168 -13.98 -15.21 -2.26
N ASP A 169 -13.36 -15.95 -1.34
CA ASP A 169 -13.47 -17.39 -1.20
C ASP A 169 -14.81 -17.79 -0.55
N ASN A 170 -15.35 -17.01 0.39
CA ASN A 170 -16.53 -17.37 1.18
C ASN A 170 -17.80 -16.57 0.85
N CYS A 171 -17.76 -15.67 -0.12
CA CYS A 171 -18.94 -14.92 -0.58
C CYS A 171 -19.80 -15.77 -1.55
N LEU A 172 -21.08 -15.91 -1.25
CA LEU A 172 -22.03 -16.71 -2.07
C LEU A 172 -22.47 -15.99 -3.36
N GLY A 173 -22.08 -14.72 -3.56
CA GLY A 173 -22.44 -13.97 -4.77
C GLY A 173 -23.94 -13.77 -4.93
N THR A 174 -24.44 -14.01 -6.15
CA THR A 174 -25.88 -13.88 -6.50
C THR A 174 -26.77 -14.91 -5.80
N ASP A 175 -26.18 -16.01 -5.34
CA ASP A 175 -26.91 -17.09 -4.67
C ASP A 175 -27.06 -16.89 -3.16
N CYS A 176 -26.56 -15.75 -2.63
CA CYS A 176 -26.63 -15.41 -1.22
C CYS A 176 -28.08 -15.11 -0.78
N PRO A 177 -28.57 -15.71 0.31
CA PRO A 177 -29.91 -15.40 0.85
C PRO A 177 -30.10 -13.92 1.15
N SER A 178 -29.05 -13.25 1.65
CA SER A 178 -29.06 -11.81 1.99
C SER A 178 -28.63 -10.91 0.82
N TYR A 179 -28.72 -11.37 -0.44
CA TYR A 179 -28.22 -10.63 -1.61
C TYR A 179 -28.85 -9.25 -1.77
N GLN A 180 -30.17 -9.13 -1.54
CA GLN A 180 -30.92 -7.88 -1.69
C GLN A 180 -30.53 -6.82 -0.65
N GLU A 181 -30.10 -7.25 0.53
CA GLU A 181 -29.69 -6.39 1.64
C GLU A 181 -28.17 -6.20 1.72
N CYS A 182 -27.43 -6.78 0.76
CA CYS A 182 -25.98 -6.80 0.78
C CYS A 182 -25.38 -5.41 0.52
N PRO A 183 -24.69 -4.78 1.48
CA PRO A 183 -24.06 -3.48 1.31
C PRO A 183 -23.06 -3.44 0.15
N LEU A 184 -22.27 -4.50 -0.04
CA LEU A 184 -21.33 -4.61 -1.16
C LEU A 184 -22.06 -4.57 -2.51
N MET A 185 -23.20 -5.26 -2.64
CA MET A 185 -23.96 -5.27 -3.89
C MET A 185 -24.59 -3.91 -4.18
N ASN A 186 -25.06 -3.21 -3.15
CA ASN A 186 -25.55 -1.85 -3.28
C ASN A 186 -24.43 -0.90 -3.74
N ALA A 187 -23.24 -0.98 -3.12
CA ALA A 187 -22.08 -0.17 -3.53
C ALA A 187 -21.64 -0.48 -4.98
N ARG A 188 -21.70 -1.73 -5.42
CA ARG A 188 -21.43 -2.11 -6.82
C ARG A 188 -22.45 -1.55 -7.79
N LYS A 189 -23.72 -1.58 -7.43
CA LYS A 189 -24.80 -1.01 -8.25
C LYS A 189 -24.62 0.50 -8.39
N GLU A 190 -24.34 1.19 -7.30
CA GLU A 190 -24.02 2.63 -7.32
C GLU A 190 -22.79 2.93 -8.19
N ALA A 191 -21.75 2.09 -8.13
CA ALA A 191 -20.57 2.22 -8.97
C ALA A 191 -20.88 2.02 -10.47
N GLN A 192 -21.78 1.10 -10.83
CA GLN A 192 -22.20 0.89 -12.22
C GLN A 192 -22.99 2.06 -12.80
N GLU A 193 -23.70 2.82 -11.96
CA GLU A 193 -24.48 3.99 -12.36
C GLU A 193 -23.69 5.30 -12.31
N ALA A 194 -22.45 5.28 -11.80
CA ALA A 194 -21.65 6.47 -11.57
C ALA A 194 -20.85 6.91 -12.82
N ASP A 195 -20.70 8.21 -12.99
CA ASP A 195 -19.82 8.81 -14.00
C ASP A 195 -18.33 8.69 -13.60
N LEU A 196 -18.05 8.68 -12.29
CA LEU A 196 -16.70 8.50 -11.76
C LEU A 196 -16.73 7.58 -10.53
N VAL A 197 -15.89 6.55 -10.54
CA VAL A 197 -15.76 5.59 -9.46
C VAL A 197 -14.37 5.65 -8.86
N VAL A 198 -14.30 5.77 -7.54
CA VAL A 198 -13.05 5.71 -6.78
C VAL A 198 -12.85 4.30 -6.23
N VAL A 199 -11.70 3.70 -6.52
CA VAL A 199 -11.28 2.38 -6.04
C VAL A 199 -9.85 2.43 -5.51
N ASN A 200 -9.35 1.34 -4.95
CA ASN A 200 -7.92 1.16 -4.71
C ASN A 200 -7.29 0.22 -5.75
N HIS A 201 -5.96 0.26 -5.85
CA HIS A 201 -5.22 -0.59 -6.79
C HIS A 201 -5.48 -2.08 -6.58
N HIS A 202 -5.65 -2.50 -5.33
CA HIS A 202 -5.96 -3.90 -5.01
C HIS A 202 -7.28 -4.35 -5.64
N LEU A 203 -8.33 -3.53 -5.57
CA LEU A 203 -9.62 -3.87 -6.17
C LEU A 203 -9.56 -3.83 -7.71
N PHE A 204 -8.81 -2.89 -8.28
CA PHE A 204 -8.56 -2.84 -9.72
C PHE A 204 -7.89 -4.12 -10.23
N PHE A 205 -6.83 -4.59 -9.57
CA PHE A 205 -6.14 -5.81 -9.98
C PHE A 205 -6.91 -7.09 -9.65
N ALA A 206 -7.74 -7.09 -8.61
CA ALA A 206 -8.67 -8.20 -8.37
C ALA A 206 -9.67 -8.36 -9.52
N ASP A 207 -10.22 -7.25 -10.03
CA ASP A 207 -11.09 -7.25 -11.21
C ASP A 207 -10.34 -7.72 -12.47
N ALA A 208 -9.12 -7.19 -12.68
CA ALA A 208 -8.28 -7.56 -13.81
C ALA A 208 -7.94 -9.06 -13.85
N ALA A 209 -7.65 -9.66 -12.69
CA ALA A 209 -7.38 -11.10 -12.55
C ALA A 209 -8.63 -11.94 -12.87
N LEU A 210 -9.80 -11.55 -12.35
CA LEU A 210 -11.08 -12.24 -12.63
C LEU A 210 -11.48 -12.16 -14.11
N ARG A 211 -11.36 -11.01 -14.74
CA ARG A 211 -11.58 -10.87 -16.20
C ARG A 211 -10.58 -11.72 -17.01
N GLY A 212 -9.38 -11.90 -16.50
CA GLY A 212 -8.33 -12.73 -17.12
C GLY A 212 -8.61 -14.22 -17.08
N SER A 213 -9.30 -14.73 -16.05
CA SER A 213 -9.64 -16.15 -15.87
C SER A 213 -10.85 -16.62 -16.70
N GLY A 214 -11.56 -15.73 -17.39
CA GLY A 214 -12.75 -16.07 -18.17
C GLY A 214 -14.01 -16.40 -17.34
N ALA A 215 -13.97 -16.14 -16.03
CA ALA A 215 -15.08 -16.45 -15.11
C ALA A 215 -16.34 -15.60 -15.31
N GLY A 216 -16.33 -14.66 -16.27
CA GLY A 216 -17.51 -13.82 -16.61
C GLY A 216 -17.99 -12.86 -15.52
N MET A 217 -17.28 -12.80 -14.39
CA MET A 217 -17.62 -11.90 -13.27
C MET A 217 -16.79 -10.61 -13.34
N GLU A 218 -17.48 -9.48 -13.42
CA GLU A 218 -16.89 -8.16 -13.35
C GLU A 218 -17.15 -7.55 -11.97
N LEU A 219 -16.08 -7.05 -11.32
CA LEU A 219 -16.19 -6.34 -10.05
C LEU A 219 -16.43 -4.84 -10.26
N LEU A 220 -15.83 -4.31 -11.33
CA LEU A 220 -15.81 -2.88 -11.66
C LEU A 220 -16.61 -2.62 -12.94
N PRO A 221 -17.25 -1.45 -13.06
CA PRO A 221 -17.86 -1.03 -14.32
C PRO A 221 -16.81 -0.86 -15.41
N SER A 222 -17.23 -0.98 -16.66
CA SER A 222 -16.42 -0.59 -17.80
C SER A 222 -16.12 0.90 -17.75
N ALA A 223 -14.89 1.29 -18.05
CA ALA A 223 -14.45 2.68 -18.00
C ALA A 223 -13.77 3.10 -19.30
N ASN A 224 -14.05 4.33 -19.74
CA ASN A 224 -13.38 4.96 -20.88
C ASN A 224 -12.00 5.49 -20.51
N THR A 225 -11.81 5.79 -19.21
CA THR A 225 -10.56 6.31 -18.64
C THR A 225 -10.28 5.64 -17.31
N VAL A 226 -9.03 5.22 -17.11
CA VAL A 226 -8.52 4.76 -15.82
C VAL A 226 -7.36 5.66 -15.39
N ILE A 227 -7.50 6.28 -14.23
CA ILE A 227 -6.47 7.11 -13.63
C ILE A 227 -5.87 6.36 -12.43
N PHE A 228 -4.58 6.13 -12.45
CA PHE A 228 -3.84 5.51 -11.36
C PHE A 228 -3.06 6.59 -10.60
N ASP A 229 -3.50 6.92 -9.41
CA ASP A 229 -2.75 7.81 -8.50
C ASP A 229 -1.83 6.98 -7.61
N GLU A 230 -0.62 7.47 -7.34
CA GLU A 230 0.49 6.72 -6.73
C GLU A 230 0.89 5.47 -7.55
N ALA A 231 0.94 5.63 -8.87
CA ALA A 231 1.18 4.54 -9.83
C ALA A 231 2.52 3.80 -9.66
N HIS A 232 3.45 4.34 -8.88
CA HIS A 232 4.70 3.66 -8.52
C HIS A 232 4.48 2.33 -7.79
N GLN A 233 3.31 2.13 -7.15
CA GLN A 233 2.97 0.90 -6.42
C GLN A 233 2.43 -0.22 -7.33
N LEU A 234 2.00 0.12 -8.55
CA LEU A 234 1.33 -0.83 -9.45
C LEU A 234 2.11 -2.12 -9.71
N PRO A 235 3.45 -2.10 -9.95
CA PRO A 235 4.17 -3.33 -10.27
C PRO A 235 4.14 -4.38 -9.14
N GLU A 236 4.25 -3.95 -7.90
CA GLU A 236 4.24 -4.83 -6.72
C GLU A 236 2.82 -5.35 -6.44
N ILE A 237 1.82 -4.49 -6.49
CA ILE A 237 0.42 -4.87 -6.27
C ILE A 237 -0.03 -5.82 -7.38
N ALA A 238 0.28 -5.52 -8.64
CA ALA A 238 -0.02 -6.40 -9.75
C ALA A 238 0.63 -7.80 -9.58
N ALA A 239 1.90 -7.85 -9.14
CA ALA A 239 2.59 -9.11 -8.91
C ALA A 239 1.92 -9.97 -7.83
N ALA A 240 1.37 -9.34 -6.78
CA ALA A 240 0.61 -10.04 -5.76
C ALA A 240 -0.71 -10.62 -6.30
N PHE A 241 -1.43 -9.87 -7.17
CA PHE A 241 -2.72 -10.31 -7.71
C PHE A 241 -2.61 -11.32 -8.86
N PHE A 242 -1.55 -11.27 -9.65
CA PHE A 242 -1.27 -12.29 -10.68
C PHE A 242 -0.49 -13.48 -10.12
N GLY A 243 -0.22 -13.47 -8.83
CA GLY A 243 0.33 -14.58 -8.06
C GLY A 243 -0.79 -15.41 -7.41
N ASP A 244 -0.40 -16.61 -6.94
CA ASP A 244 -1.26 -17.45 -6.12
C ASP A 244 -0.78 -17.41 -4.67
N THR A 245 -1.71 -17.46 -3.75
CA THR A 245 -1.41 -17.44 -2.31
C THR A 245 -2.32 -18.42 -1.59
N LEU A 246 -1.73 -19.28 -0.77
CA LEU A 246 -2.45 -20.17 0.14
C LEU A 246 -1.93 -19.99 1.56
N SER A 247 -2.80 -19.71 2.50
CA SER A 247 -2.44 -19.65 3.92
C SER A 247 -3.12 -20.75 4.72
N THR A 248 -2.42 -21.28 5.72
CA THR A 248 -3.04 -22.25 6.66
C THR A 248 -4.22 -21.62 7.42
N ARG A 249 -4.29 -20.29 7.49
CA ARG A 249 -5.45 -19.59 8.03
C ARG A 249 -6.70 -19.75 7.12
N GLN A 250 -6.56 -19.60 5.80
CA GLN A 250 -7.67 -19.84 4.85
C GLN A 250 -8.17 -21.27 4.93
N VAL A 251 -7.25 -22.23 5.09
CA VAL A 251 -7.59 -23.65 5.28
C VAL A 251 -8.37 -23.87 6.58
N GLN A 252 -7.97 -23.24 7.69
CA GLN A 252 -8.70 -23.29 8.96
C GLN A 252 -10.07 -22.59 8.88
N GLU A 253 -10.16 -21.49 8.13
CA GLU A 253 -11.42 -20.79 7.87
C GLU A 253 -12.39 -21.67 7.08
N LEU A 254 -11.89 -22.42 6.09
CA LEU A 254 -12.70 -23.42 5.38
C LEU A 254 -13.30 -24.46 6.35
N GLY A 255 -12.50 -24.99 7.28
CA GLY A 255 -12.98 -25.96 8.28
C GLY A 255 -14.11 -25.40 9.14
N ARG A 256 -13.97 -24.16 9.62
CA ARG A 256 -15.00 -23.49 10.43
C ARG A 256 -16.28 -23.21 9.63
N ASP A 257 -16.14 -22.65 8.42
CA ASP A 257 -17.27 -22.37 7.55
C ASP A 257 -18.01 -23.69 7.21
N SER A 258 -17.29 -24.79 6.96
CA SER A 258 -17.88 -26.10 6.68
C SER A 258 -18.69 -26.65 7.85
N LEU A 259 -18.25 -26.45 9.09
CA LEU A 259 -19.02 -26.84 10.29
C LEU A 259 -20.28 -26.00 10.45
N SER A 260 -20.18 -24.68 10.27
CA SER A 260 -21.32 -23.77 10.36
C SER A 260 -22.40 -24.11 9.31
N GLU A 261 -22.00 -24.31 8.07
CA GLU A 261 -22.92 -24.67 6.98
C GLU A 261 -23.51 -26.08 7.14
N ALA A 262 -22.71 -27.05 7.63
CA ALA A 262 -23.15 -28.42 7.84
C ALA A 262 -24.19 -28.55 8.98
N GLY A 263 -24.19 -27.66 9.96
CA GLY A 263 -25.16 -27.62 11.04
C GLY A 263 -26.61 -27.46 10.57
N GLN A 264 -26.79 -26.94 9.36
CA GLN A 264 -28.10 -26.77 8.70
C GLN A 264 -28.46 -27.94 7.75
N THR A 265 -27.63 -28.97 7.68
CA THR A 265 -27.81 -30.12 6.76
C THR A 265 -27.89 -31.44 7.53
N THR A 266 -28.09 -32.54 6.78
CA THR A 266 -28.06 -33.91 7.31
C THR A 266 -26.63 -34.52 7.30
N ALA A 267 -25.60 -33.71 7.29
CA ALA A 267 -24.22 -34.18 7.24
C ALA A 267 -23.79 -34.92 8.52
N ASP A 268 -22.87 -35.88 8.38
CA ASP A 268 -22.23 -36.54 9.52
C ASP A 268 -21.22 -35.58 10.16
N LEU A 269 -21.69 -34.84 11.15
CA LEU A 269 -20.86 -33.87 11.89
C LEU A 269 -19.71 -34.51 12.66
N ALA A 270 -19.82 -35.79 13.05
CA ALA A 270 -18.73 -36.47 13.76
C ALA A 270 -17.53 -36.71 12.81
N THR A 271 -17.82 -37.25 11.62
CA THR A 271 -16.79 -37.46 10.59
C THR A 271 -16.21 -36.12 10.11
N LEU A 272 -17.05 -35.10 9.89
CA LEU A 272 -16.58 -33.76 9.48
C LEU A 272 -15.64 -33.17 10.53
N ASN A 273 -15.97 -33.22 11.81
CA ASN A 273 -15.10 -32.74 12.90
C ASN A 273 -13.76 -33.46 12.92
N GLN A 274 -13.72 -34.78 12.68
CA GLN A 274 -12.47 -35.55 12.63
C GLN A 274 -11.59 -35.12 11.45
N LEU A 275 -12.18 -34.92 10.26
CA LEU A 275 -11.45 -34.47 9.08
C LEU A 275 -10.87 -33.06 9.27
N ILE A 276 -11.66 -32.15 9.83
CA ILE A 276 -11.19 -30.78 10.14
C ILE A 276 -10.06 -30.81 11.16
N ALA A 277 -10.17 -31.61 12.23
CA ALA A 277 -9.09 -31.77 13.21
C ALA A 277 -7.80 -32.30 12.58
N SER A 278 -7.92 -33.23 11.60
CA SER A 278 -6.76 -33.72 10.85
C SER A 278 -6.12 -32.63 9.99
N VAL A 279 -6.92 -31.81 9.31
CA VAL A 279 -6.45 -30.65 8.54
C VAL A 279 -5.79 -29.61 9.43
N GLU A 280 -6.39 -29.27 10.58
CA GLU A 280 -5.82 -28.33 11.54
C GLU A 280 -4.48 -28.80 12.10
N LYS A 281 -4.38 -30.10 12.41
CA LYS A 281 -3.13 -30.73 12.82
C LYS A 281 -2.09 -30.65 11.70
N GLY A 282 -2.45 -31.02 10.46
CA GLY A 282 -1.57 -30.91 9.30
C GLY A 282 -1.06 -29.49 9.08
N CYS A 283 -1.92 -28.47 9.22
CA CYS A 283 -1.51 -27.06 9.16
C CYS A 283 -0.46 -26.70 10.22
N LEU A 284 -0.62 -27.19 11.44
CA LEU A 284 0.31 -26.94 12.53
C LEU A 284 1.64 -27.67 12.32
N ASP A 285 1.59 -28.95 11.96
CA ASP A 285 2.79 -29.76 11.70
C ASP A 285 3.60 -29.20 10.53
N PHE A 286 2.93 -28.82 9.45
CA PHE A 286 3.58 -28.16 8.32
C PHE A 286 4.20 -26.81 8.72
N ARG A 287 3.50 -26.00 9.55
CA ARG A 287 4.06 -24.76 10.08
C ARG A 287 5.32 -25.01 10.92
N LEU A 288 5.30 -26.02 11.78
CA LEU A 288 6.42 -26.36 12.66
C LEU A 288 7.64 -26.89 11.87
N SER A 289 7.41 -27.67 10.81
CA SER A 289 8.49 -28.19 9.95
C SER A 289 9.31 -27.11 9.27
N LEU A 290 8.72 -25.92 9.01
CA LEU A 290 9.38 -24.78 8.39
C LEU A 290 10.30 -23.99 9.35
N GLY A 291 10.35 -24.34 10.64
CA GLY A 291 11.30 -23.81 11.61
C GLY A 291 10.93 -22.46 12.21
N GLU A 292 11.81 -21.48 12.16
CA GLU A 292 11.72 -20.21 12.88
C GLU A 292 10.43 -19.43 12.61
N MET A 293 10.01 -18.64 13.62
CA MET A 293 8.92 -17.69 13.49
C MET A 293 9.37 -16.45 12.73
N GLU A 294 8.43 -15.79 12.03
CA GLU A 294 8.67 -14.56 11.26
C GLU A 294 9.76 -14.72 10.18
N ARG A 295 9.91 -15.94 9.65
CA ARG A 295 10.82 -16.24 8.56
C ARG A 295 10.13 -15.97 7.23
N ARG A 296 10.85 -15.30 6.33
CA ARG A 296 10.50 -15.14 4.92
C ARG A 296 11.62 -15.73 4.08
N ALA A 297 11.32 -16.73 3.27
CA ALA A 297 12.36 -17.46 2.54
C ALA A 297 11.83 -18.03 1.21
N PRO A 298 12.71 -18.26 0.21
CA PRO A 298 12.35 -18.97 -1.00
C PRO A 298 12.08 -20.46 -0.68
N TRP A 299 11.15 -21.07 -1.43
CA TRP A 299 10.81 -22.47 -1.28
C TRP A 299 12.01 -23.39 -1.55
N SER A 300 12.90 -22.97 -2.44
CA SER A 300 14.14 -23.71 -2.77
C SER A 300 15.09 -23.96 -1.59
N GLU A 301 14.96 -23.23 -0.48
CA GLU A 301 15.76 -23.48 0.72
C GLU A 301 15.27 -24.70 1.53
N VAL A 302 14.02 -25.12 1.32
CA VAL A 302 13.37 -26.14 2.15
C VAL A 302 12.76 -27.28 1.36
N CYS A 303 12.63 -27.20 0.04
CA CYS A 303 12.01 -28.22 -0.81
C CYS A 303 12.75 -29.55 -0.80
N ASP A 304 14.04 -29.59 -0.48
CA ASP A 304 14.84 -30.83 -0.36
C ASP A 304 14.80 -31.41 1.08
N ASN A 305 14.12 -30.77 2.02
CA ASN A 305 14.01 -31.27 3.38
C ASN A 305 12.83 -32.24 3.48
N GLU A 306 13.17 -33.54 3.70
CA GLU A 306 12.18 -34.63 3.79
C GLU A 306 11.09 -34.39 4.84
N ALA A 307 11.41 -33.75 5.98
CA ALA A 307 10.43 -33.46 7.03
C ALA A 307 9.42 -32.41 6.59
N VAL A 308 9.87 -31.39 5.84
CA VAL A 308 9.01 -30.34 5.28
C VAL A 308 8.11 -30.92 4.20
N MET A 309 8.68 -31.68 3.27
CA MET A 309 7.92 -32.29 2.18
C MET A 309 6.88 -33.27 2.70
N ARG A 310 7.24 -34.13 3.64
CA ARG A 310 6.29 -35.07 4.27
C ARG A 310 5.15 -34.33 4.98
N ALA A 311 5.45 -33.30 5.77
CA ALA A 311 4.41 -32.52 6.44
C ALA A 311 3.49 -31.79 5.45
N GLY A 312 4.02 -31.33 4.31
CA GLY A 312 3.23 -30.75 3.22
C GLY A 312 2.33 -31.77 2.52
N GLU A 313 2.84 -32.97 2.26
CA GLU A 313 2.10 -34.08 1.67
C GLU A 313 1.01 -34.61 2.61
N ASP A 314 1.30 -34.70 3.91
CA ASP A 314 0.31 -35.10 4.93
C ASP A 314 -0.83 -34.08 5.02
N LEU A 315 -0.53 -32.78 4.95
CA LEU A 315 -1.55 -31.73 4.88
C LEU A 315 -2.37 -31.82 3.59
N LEU A 316 -1.71 -32.05 2.46
CA LEU A 316 -2.39 -32.23 1.17
C LEU A 316 -3.34 -33.43 1.17
N GLU A 317 -2.93 -34.55 1.77
CA GLU A 317 -3.77 -35.73 1.90
C GLU A 317 -4.97 -35.47 2.83
N ALA A 318 -4.77 -34.80 3.96
CA ALA A 318 -5.87 -34.41 4.86
C ALA A 318 -6.87 -33.47 4.15
N LEU A 319 -6.39 -32.53 3.34
CA LEU A 319 -7.24 -31.66 2.53
C LEU A 319 -8.02 -32.43 1.45
N ARG A 320 -7.41 -33.41 0.79
CA ARG A 320 -8.08 -34.28 -0.19
C ARG A 320 -9.22 -35.07 0.45
N GLN A 321 -8.99 -35.60 1.64
CA GLN A 321 -10.04 -36.35 2.37
C GLN A 321 -11.21 -35.42 2.74
N LEU A 322 -10.94 -34.18 3.15
CA LEU A 322 -11.97 -33.20 3.39
C LEU A 322 -12.72 -32.83 2.11
N ASP A 323 -12.02 -32.59 0.99
CA ASP A 323 -12.62 -32.29 -0.32
C ASP A 323 -13.54 -33.41 -0.80
N VAL A 324 -13.11 -34.66 -0.73
CA VAL A 324 -13.92 -35.84 -1.08
C VAL A 324 -15.18 -35.92 -0.21
N PHE A 325 -15.08 -35.59 1.09
CA PHE A 325 -16.25 -35.59 2.00
C PHE A 325 -17.22 -34.45 1.67
N LEU A 326 -16.71 -33.26 1.37
CA LEU A 326 -17.54 -32.07 1.08
C LEU A 326 -18.22 -32.14 -0.30
N GLY A 327 -17.62 -32.85 -1.27
CA GLY A 327 -18.13 -32.93 -2.64
C GLY A 327 -19.61 -33.30 -2.75
N PRO A 328 -20.07 -34.43 -2.19
CA PRO A 328 -21.48 -34.81 -2.17
C PRO A 328 -22.38 -33.81 -1.42
N LEU A 329 -21.88 -33.18 -0.35
CA LEU A 329 -22.61 -32.23 0.47
C LEU A 329 -22.79 -30.86 -0.20
N GLY A 330 -22.00 -30.54 -1.21
CA GLY A 330 -22.15 -29.31 -2.01
C GLY A 330 -23.52 -29.15 -2.65
N LYS A 331 -24.29 -30.24 -2.80
CA LYS A 331 -25.67 -30.20 -3.31
C LYS A 331 -26.71 -29.83 -2.25
N ALA A 332 -26.36 -29.85 -0.98
CA ALA A 332 -27.30 -29.63 0.14
C ALA A 332 -27.64 -28.15 0.36
N SER A 333 -26.64 -27.27 0.23
CA SER A 333 -26.84 -25.83 0.33
C SER A 333 -25.80 -25.08 -0.50
N ARG A 334 -26.04 -23.79 -0.78
CA ARG A 334 -25.09 -22.92 -1.47
C ARG A 334 -23.82 -22.68 -0.67
N GLY A 335 -23.94 -22.64 0.65
CA GLY A 335 -22.79 -22.54 1.56
C GLY A 335 -21.90 -23.77 1.47
N MET A 336 -22.50 -24.98 1.46
CA MET A 336 -21.75 -26.23 1.29
C MET A 336 -21.13 -26.33 -0.10
N GLU A 337 -21.80 -25.87 -1.17
CA GLU A 337 -21.23 -25.80 -2.52
C GLU A 337 -19.96 -24.92 -2.54
N ALA A 338 -20.01 -23.76 -1.88
CA ALA A 338 -18.86 -22.86 -1.75
C ALA A 338 -17.71 -23.50 -0.94
N CYS A 339 -18.02 -24.23 0.14
CA CYS A 339 -17.02 -24.95 0.92
C CYS A 339 -16.35 -26.06 0.11
N SER A 340 -17.11 -26.87 -0.65
CA SER A 340 -16.59 -27.92 -1.54
C SER A 340 -15.68 -27.35 -2.61
N ARG A 341 -16.09 -26.28 -3.30
CA ARG A 341 -15.25 -25.62 -4.30
C ARG A 341 -13.94 -25.11 -3.70
N ARG A 342 -13.98 -24.46 -2.53
CA ARG A 342 -12.77 -23.97 -1.83
C ARG A 342 -11.83 -25.10 -1.42
N ALA A 343 -12.39 -26.25 -1.00
CA ALA A 343 -11.58 -27.42 -0.67
C ALA A 343 -10.77 -27.87 -1.87
N SER A 344 -11.42 -28.05 -3.03
CA SER A 344 -10.76 -28.42 -4.30
C SER A 344 -9.71 -27.38 -4.71
N GLU A 345 -10.02 -26.07 -4.65
CA GLU A 345 -9.08 -24.98 -4.96
C GLU A 345 -7.84 -25.00 -4.03
N HIS A 346 -8.01 -25.29 -2.74
CA HIS A 346 -6.90 -25.41 -1.79
C HIS A 346 -6.02 -26.64 -2.04
N VAL A 347 -6.64 -27.78 -2.41
CA VAL A 347 -5.91 -28.99 -2.82
C VAL A 347 -5.07 -28.72 -4.04
N ASP A 348 -5.64 -28.11 -5.08
CA ASP A 348 -4.94 -27.79 -6.33
C ASP A 348 -3.79 -26.79 -6.09
N CYS A 349 -4.05 -25.76 -5.31
CA CYS A 349 -3.05 -24.73 -4.99
C CYS A 349 -1.86 -25.32 -4.19
N LEU A 350 -2.13 -26.13 -3.15
CA LEU A 350 -1.08 -26.75 -2.35
C LEU A 350 -0.30 -27.77 -3.18
N ALA A 351 -0.97 -28.60 -3.98
CA ALA A 351 -0.32 -29.57 -4.86
C ALA A 351 0.62 -28.90 -5.87
N ALA A 352 0.14 -27.84 -6.54
CA ALA A 352 0.95 -27.04 -7.47
C ALA A 352 2.14 -26.36 -6.77
N TYR A 353 1.95 -25.89 -5.53
CA TYR A 353 3.01 -25.24 -4.76
C TYR A 353 4.12 -26.25 -4.37
N LEU A 354 3.75 -27.43 -3.89
CA LEU A 354 4.72 -28.48 -3.50
C LEU A 354 5.55 -28.97 -4.69
N GLN A 355 4.98 -28.97 -5.91
CA GLN A 355 5.71 -29.30 -7.14
C GLN A 355 6.69 -28.20 -7.53
N GLY A 356 6.30 -26.93 -7.40
CA GLY A 356 7.17 -25.75 -7.49
C GLY A 356 7.94 -25.55 -8.80
N ASP A 357 7.43 -26.04 -9.96
CA ASP A 357 8.17 -26.18 -11.22
C ASP A 357 7.80 -25.19 -12.34
N GLN A 358 6.85 -24.28 -12.11
CA GLN A 358 6.42 -23.36 -13.16
C GLN A 358 7.50 -22.31 -13.49
N PRO A 359 7.89 -22.17 -14.76
CA PRO A 359 8.88 -21.18 -15.16
C PRO A 359 8.35 -19.75 -14.97
N ASN A 360 9.25 -18.81 -14.71
CA ASN A 360 8.95 -17.39 -14.49
C ASN A 360 8.09 -17.08 -13.25
N ARG A 361 8.02 -17.99 -12.29
CA ARG A 361 7.41 -17.77 -10.98
C ARG A 361 8.42 -17.97 -9.85
N VAL A 362 8.20 -17.32 -8.74
CA VAL A 362 8.99 -17.46 -7.52
C VAL A 362 8.10 -18.08 -6.47
N TYR A 363 8.49 -19.25 -5.97
CA TYR A 363 7.83 -19.91 -4.86
C TYR A 363 8.55 -19.52 -3.58
N TRP A 364 7.81 -18.99 -2.62
CA TRP A 364 8.34 -18.54 -1.35
C TRP A 364 7.28 -18.61 -0.25
N PHE A 365 7.70 -18.54 1.02
CA PHE A 365 6.79 -18.65 2.14
C PHE A 365 7.10 -17.64 3.23
N GLU A 366 6.09 -17.36 4.06
CA GLU A 366 6.19 -16.58 5.28
C GLU A 366 5.63 -17.38 6.45
N THR A 367 6.41 -17.46 7.56
CA THR A 367 5.97 -18.13 8.78
C THR A 367 5.59 -17.11 9.84
N PHE A 368 4.45 -17.34 10.48
CA PHE A 368 3.99 -16.61 11.66
C PHE A 368 3.94 -17.54 12.87
N LYS A 369 3.50 -17.07 14.02
CA LYS A 369 3.44 -17.87 15.24
C LYS A 369 2.70 -19.20 15.06
N ARG A 370 1.57 -19.19 14.39
CA ARG A 370 0.70 -20.37 14.18
C ARG A 370 0.35 -20.67 12.74
N THR A 371 0.69 -19.81 11.83
CA THR A 371 0.29 -19.90 10.43
C THR A 371 1.49 -19.80 9.50
N VAL A 372 1.34 -20.35 8.33
CA VAL A 372 2.25 -20.15 7.19
C VAL A 372 1.44 -19.63 6.00
N VAL A 373 2.06 -18.78 5.21
CA VAL A 373 1.54 -18.29 3.94
C VAL A 373 2.49 -18.72 2.84
N LEU A 374 1.97 -19.43 1.86
CA LEU A 374 2.66 -19.90 0.67
C LEU A 374 2.35 -18.96 -0.48
N HIS A 375 3.35 -18.55 -1.23
CA HIS A 375 3.22 -17.61 -2.33
C HIS A 375 3.87 -18.16 -3.61
N SER A 376 3.16 -18.02 -4.73
CA SER A 376 3.70 -18.22 -6.06
C SER A 376 3.58 -16.91 -6.83
N THR A 377 4.69 -16.16 -6.95
CA THR A 377 4.70 -14.79 -7.47
C THR A 377 5.34 -14.74 -8.86
N PRO A 378 4.71 -14.10 -9.87
CA PRO A 378 5.33 -13.93 -11.19
C PRO A 378 6.55 -13.00 -11.11
N LEU A 379 7.62 -13.33 -11.82
CA LEU A 379 8.82 -12.50 -11.93
C LEU A 379 8.54 -11.17 -12.64
N SER A 380 7.64 -11.18 -13.62
CA SER A 380 7.21 -10.01 -14.39
C SER A 380 5.70 -10.03 -14.58
N VAL A 381 5.09 -8.84 -14.54
CA VAL A 381 3.65 -8.64 -14.78
C VAL A 381 3.38 -7.89 -16.09
N SER A 382 4.42 -7.57 -16.84
CA SER A 382 4.33 -6.74 -18.05
C SER A 382 3.41 -7.35 -19.12
N ALA A 383 3.49 -8.66 -19.33
CA ALA A 383 2.66 -9.35 -20.31
C ALA A 383 1.17 -9.36 -19.91
N GLN A 384 0.88 -9.60 -18.63
CA GLN A 384 -0.48 -9.61 -18.09
C GLN A 384 -1.14 -8.23 -18.20
N LEU A 385 -0.39 -7.17 -17.85
CA LEU A 385 -0.90 -5.79 -17.94
C LEU A 385 -1.11 -5.34 -19.38
N ARG A 386 -0.21 -5.73 -20.30
CA ARG A 386 -0.38 -5.48 -21.72
C ARG A 386 -1.65 -6.17 -22.27
N ALA A 387 -1.83 -7.45 -21.95
CA ALA A 387 -3.02 -8.19 -22.34
C ALA A 387 -4.30 -7.61 -21.75
N GLN A 388 -4.26 -7.13 -20.49
CA GLN A 388 -5.39 -6.45 -19.86
C GLN A 388 -5.78 -5.17 -20.59
N ARG A 389 -4.80 -4.35 -21.00
CA ARG A 389 -5.04 -3.13 -21.75
C ARG A 389 -5.57 -3.39 -23.15
N GLU A 390 -5.07 -4.43 -23.82
CA GLU A 390 -5.54 -4.83 -25.16
C GLU A 390 -7.00 -5.34 -25.15
N ARG A 391 -7.38 -6.05 -24.09
CA ARG A 391 -8.77 -6.54 -23.92
C ARG A 391 -9.76 -5.42 -23.62
N ASN A 392 -9.33 -4.39 -22.90
CA ASN A 392 -10.16 -3.27 -22.48
C ASN A 392 -9.51 -1.96 -22.92
N PRO A 393 -9.62 -1.60 -24.21
CA PRO A 393 -9.02 -0.39 -24.72
C PRO A 393 -9.69 0.85 -24.11
N CYS A 394 -8.94 1.58 -23.31
CA CYS A 394 -9.36 2.82 -22.66
C CYS A 394 -8.13 3.72 -22.42
N SER A 395 -8.34 4.97 -22.07
CA SER A 395 -7.25 5.86 -21.70
C SER A 395 -6.66 5.45 -20.34
N TRP A 396 -5.34 5.38 -20.25
CA TRP A 396 -4.62 5.14 -19.00
C TRP A 396 -3.79 6.36 -18.63
N VAL A 397 -4.06 6.94 -17.48
CA VAL A 397 -3.28 8.01 -16.88
C VAL A 397 -2.63 7.51 -15.60
N LEU A 398 -1.30 7.40 -15.60
CA LEU A 398 -0.52 6.97 -14.45
C LEU A 398 0.18 8.18 -13.85
N THR A 399 -0.12 8.51 -12.62
CA THR A 399 0.48 9.66 -11.94
C THR A 399 1.10 9.28 -10.60
N SER A 400 2.24 9.89 -10.31
CA SER A 400 2.91 9.78 -9.01
C SER A 400 3.91 10.93 -8.82
N ALA A 401 4.36 11.13 -7.60
CA ALA A 401 5.49 12.01 -7.31
C ALA A 401 6.84 11.42 -7.77
N THR A 402 6.90 10.10 -7.98
CA THR A 402 8.13 9.36 -8.24
C THR A 402 7.87 8.24 -9.25
N LEU A 403 8.21 8.42 -10.50
CA LEU A 403 8.14 7.42 -11.58
C LEU A 403 9.44 7.31 -12.37
N SER A 404 10.15 8.42 -12.51
CA SER A 404 11.37 8.50 -13.30
C SER A 404 12.64 8.33 -12.45
N VAL A 405 13.67 7.79 -13.06
CA VAL A 405 15.03 7.70 -12.50
C VAL A 405 15.99 8.42 -13.43
N GLY A 406 16.65 9.47 -12.92
CA GLY A 406 17.47 10.33 -13.74
C GLY A 406 16.69 11.02 -14.88
N GLY A 407 15.41 11.29 -14.67
CA GLY A 407 14.50 11.92 -15.65
C GLY A 407 13.95 10.96 -16.72
N ARG A 408 14.21 9.66 -16.62
CA ARG A 408 13.80 8.64 -17.60
C ARG A 408 12.77 7.68 -17.02
N PHE A 409 11.77 7.31 -17.81
CA PHE A 409 10.64 6.46 -17.41
C PHE A 409 10.81 4.99 -17.80
N GLU A 410 11.88 4.61 -18.52
CA GLU A 410 12.04 3.27 -19.09
C GLU A 410 11.97 2.16 -18.04
N HIS A 411 12.39 2.42 -16.79
CA HIS A 411 12.31 1.44 -15.72
C HIS A 411 10.84 1.05 -15.44
N ILE A 412 9.97 2.03 -15.23
CA ILE A 412 8.56 1.79 -14.90
C ILE A 412 7.77 1.32 -16.13
N GLN A 413 8.06 1.87 -17.33
CA GLN A 413 7.45 1.44 -18.58
C GLN A 413 7.67 -0.05 -18.83
N LYS A 414 8.90 -0.55 -18.71
CA LYS A 414 9.25 -1.97 -18.85
C LYS A 414 8.56 -2.84 -17.81
N ARG A 415 8.53 -2.40 -16.55
CA ARG A 415 7.90 -3.15 -15.47
C ARG A 415 6.40 -3.32 -15.67
N LEU A 416 5.73 -2.31 -16.22
CA LEU A 416 4.29 -2.32 -16.49
C LEU A 416 3.94 -2.80 -17.92
N GLY A 417 4.94 -3.00 -18.80
CA GLY A 417 4.70 -3.36 -20.19
C GLY A 417 4.04 -2.24 -21.01
N LEU A 418 4.32 -0.98 -20.67
CA LEU A 418 3.75 0.23 -21.25
C LEU A 418 4.81 1.04 -22.01
N ASP A 419 5.59 0.36 -22.86
CA ASP A 419 6.76 0.94 -23.53
C ASP A 419 6.42 2.12 -24.46
N SER A 420 5.17 2.19 -24.96
CA SER A 420 4.68 3.24 -25.86
C SER A 420 3.91 4.37 -25.15
N ALA A 421 3.95 4.42 -23.82
CA ALA A 421 3.26 5.46 -23.07
C ALA A 421 3.94 6.83 -23.27
N ASP A 422 3.13 7.86 -23.49
CA ASP A 422 3.60 9.25 -23.43
C ASP A 422 4.07 9.56 -22.00
N THR A 423 5.09 10.40 -21.87
CA THR A 423 5.68 10.72 -20.58
C THR A 423 5.77 12.23 -20.36
N LEU A 424 5.42 12.66 -19.15
CA LEU A 424 5.52 14.06 -18.73
C LEU A 424 6.18 14.11 -17.34
N ARG A 425 7.19 14.97 -17.20
CA ARG A 425 7.85 15.23 -15.93
C ARG A 425 7.67 16.68 -15.54
N LEU A 426 7.07 16.92 -14.38
CA LEU A 426 6.78 18.24 -13.85
C LEU A 426 7.52 18.42 -12.52
N GLU A 427 8.30 19.49 -12.46
CA GLU A 427 9.05 19.83 -11.25
C GLU A 427 8.13 20.50 -10.22
N SER A 428 8.53 20.41 -8.96
CA SER A 428 7.85 21.08 -7.86
C SER A 428 7.92 22.60 -8.02
N PRO A 429 6.83 23.31 -7.71
CA PRO A 429 6.83 24.77 -7.70
C PRO A 429 7.56 25.38 -6.48
N PHE A 430 8.10 24.55 -5.59
CA PHE A 430 8.74 24.99 -4.36
C PHE A 430 10.20 25.39 -4.58
N ASP A 431 10.67 26.43 -3.89
CA ASP A 431 12.07 26.89 -3.89
C ASP A 431 12.89 26.11 -2.84
N PHE A 432 13.19 24.86 -3.14
CA PHE A 432 13.94 23.99 -2.23
C PHE A 432 15.31 24.54 -1.81
N LYS A 433 15.94 25.42 -2.60
CA LYS A 433 17.20 26.05 -2.21
C LYS A 433 17.05 26.94 -0.98
N LYS A 434 15.87 27.58 -0.85
CA LYS A 434 15.56 28.45 0.31
C LYS A 434 14.89 27.69 1.44
N GLN A 435 14.07 26.68 1.10
CA GLN A 435 13.24 25.99 2.06
C GLN A 435 13.93 24.81 2.75
N ALA A 436 14.93 24.18 2.11
CA ALA A 436 15.47 22.94 2.62
C ALA A 436 17.00 22.86 2.58
N VAL A 437 17.57 22.27 3.62
CA VAL A 437 18.98 21.89 3.69
C VAL A 437 19.08 20.37 3.57
N PHE A 438 20.01 19.91 2.73
CA PHE A 438 20.38 18.51 2.62
C PHE A 438 21.70 18.28 3.37
N TYR A 439 21.67 17.41 4.38
CA TYR A 439 22.82 17.06 5.19
C TYR A 439 23.24 15.60 4.96
N ALA A 440 24.49 15.40 4.54
CA ALA A 440 25.11 14.09 4.43
C ALA A 440 26.29 14.03 5.43
N PRO A 441 26.10 13.43 6.62
CA PRO A 441 27.14 13.37 7.65
C PRO A 441 28.36 12.57 7.20
N GLU A 442 29.53 13.02 7.64
CA GLU A 442 30.81 12.33 7.44
C GLU A 442 31.16 11.51 8.69
N GLY A 443 32.08 10.55 8.54
CA GLY A 443 32.65 9.79 9.65
C GLY A 443 31.83 8.59 10.12
N LEU A 444 30.69 8.30 9.51
CA LEU A 444 29.92 7.10 9.82
C LEU A 444 30.60 5.84 9.27
N PRO A 445 30.55 4.70 10.00
CA PRO A 445 31.00 3.41 9.50
C PRO A 445 30.15 2.94 8.33
N GLN A 446 30.53 1.83 7.70
CA GLN A 446 29.72 1.23 6.63
C GLN A 446 28.41 0.64 7.23
N PRO A 447 27.27 0.67 6.49
CA PRO A 447 26.01 0.13 6.97
C PRO A 447 26.01 -1.37 7.34
N SER A 448 27.05 -2.11 6.93
CA SER A 448 27.28 -3.52 7.32
C SER A 448 27.99 -3.67 8.66
N ASP A 449 28.55 -2.59 9.21
CA ASP A 449 29.22 -2.60 10.51
C ASP A 449 28.18 -2.74 11.64
N PRO A 450 28.38 -3.65 12.60
CA PRO A 450 27.48 -3.78 13.76
C PRO A 450 27.32 -2.50 14.59
N ALA A 451 28.34 -1.63 14.62
CA ALA A 451 28.30 -0.37 15.35
C ALA A 451 27.53 0.74 14.63
N TYR A 452 27.17 0.53 13.35
CA TYR A 452 26.59 1.56 12.48
C TYR A 452 25.35 2.24 13.08
N THR A 453 24.36 1.46 13.51
CA THR A 453 23.10 2.02 14.03
C THR A 453 23.34 2.84 15.29
N ARG A 454 24.21 2.38 16.19
CA ARG A 454 24.55 3.09 17.41
C ARG A 454 25.27 4.41 17.11
N GLU A 455 26.32 4.38 16.29
CA GLU A 455 27.10 5.58 15.96
C GLU A 455 26.27 6.60 15.18
N LEU A 456 25.44 6.13 14.25
CA LEU A 456 24.47 6.96 13.56
C LEU A 456 23.53 7.66 14.56
N THR A 457 22.90 6.88 15.45
CA THR A 457 21.92 7.41 16.40
C THR A 457 22.54 8.48 17.31
N GLU A 458 23.75 8.23 17.85
CA GLU A 458 24.47 9.21 18.65
C GLU A 458 24.84 10.48 17.85
N GLN A 459 25.22 10.35 16.59
CA GLN A 459 25.51 11.50 15.71
C GLN A 459 24.25 12.32 15.38
N MET A 460 23.05 11.70 15.41
CA MET A 460 21.78 12.38 15.12
C MET A 460 21.17 13.08 16.34
N VAL A 461 21.60 12.77 17.56
CA VAL A 461 21.11 13.45 18.78
C VAL A 461 21.23 14.99 18.65
N PRO A 462 22.39 15.58 18.36
CA PRO A 462 22.50 17.04 18.22
C PRO A 462 21.71 17.62 17.04
N VAL A 463 21.38 16.82 16.03
CA VAL A 463 20.50 17.23 14.92
C VAL A 463 19.05 17.30 15.40
N ILE A 464 18.59 16.29 16.14
CA ILE A 464 17.25 16.23 16.75
C ILE A 464 17.06 17.37 17.75
N GLU A 465 18.07 17.67 18.56
CA GLU A 465 18.05 18.77 19.51
C GLU A 465 17.93 20.12 18.78
N ALA A 466 18.74 20.33 17.74
CA ALA A 466 18.68 21.55 16.93
C ALA A 466 17.31 21.73 16.25
N ALA A 467 16.68 20.63 15.80
CA ALA A 467 15.33 20.64 15.23
C ALA A 467 14.21 20.85 16.26
N GLY A 468 14.53 20.83 17.57
CA GLY A 468 13.55 20.93 18.64
C GLY A 468 12.61 19.72 18.71
N GLY A 469 13.09 18.52 18.50
CA GLY A 469 12.31 17.33 18.18
C GLY A 469 11.85 17.39 16.71
N ARG A 470 10.56 17.52 16.43
CA ARG A 470 9.91 17.72 15.11
C ARG A 470 10.54 16.87 14.00
N THR A 471 10.88 15.61 14.30
CA THR A 471 11.71 14.75 13.47
C THR A 471 11.01 13.46 13.11
N PHE A 472 11.04 13.10 11.81
CA PHE A 472 10.84 11.73 11.34
C PHE A 472 12.21 11.07 11.17
N PHE A 473 12.47 9.99 11.91
CA PHE A 473 13.65 9.17 11.72
C PHE A 473 13.24 7.85 11.07
N LEU A 474 13.58 7.72 9.79
CA LEU A 474 13.16 6.63 8.92
C LEU A 474 14.26 5.58 8.79
N PHE A 475 13.91 4.36 9.15
CA PHE A 475 14.82 3.21 9.14
C PHE A 475 14.48 2.23 8.02
N THR A 476 15.48 1.57 7.49
CA THR A 476 15.33 0.52 6.48
C THR A 476 15.09 -0.87 7.10
N SER A 477 15.17 -1.00 8.43
CA SER A 477 14.86 -2.25 9.13
C SER A 477 14.28 -2.02 10.53
N HIS A 478 13.39 -2.92 10.97
CA HIS A 478 12.83 -2.91 12.32
C HIS A 478 13.88 -3.15 13.41
N ARG A 479 14.96 -3.88 13.10
CA ARG A 479 16.08 -4.10 14.03
C ARG A 479 16.76 -2.78 14.34
N ALA A 480 17.17 -2.01 13.31
CA ALA A 480 17.82 -0.72 13.49
C ALA A 480 16.90 0.29 14.20
N LEU A 481 15.61 0.29 13.87
CA LEU A 481 14.60 1.12 14.53
C LEU A 481 14.54 0.84 16.04
N ARG A 482 14.47 -0.44 16.46
CA ARG A 482 14.41 -0.82 17.88
C ARG A 482 15.69 -0.43 18.62
N GLU A 483 16.86 -0.69 18.05
CA GLU A 483 18.16 -0.32 18.61
C GLU A 483 18.27 1.22 18.79
N ALA A 484 17.87 1.99 17.78
CA ALA A 484 17.86 3.45 17.88
C ALA A 484 16.86 3.97 18.93
N ALA A 485 15.68 3.33 19.05
CA ALA A 485 14.69 3.68 20.05
C ALA A 485 15.25 3.54 21.49
N GLU A 486 15.94 2.43 21.78
CA GLU A 486 16.57 2.20 23.10
C GLU A 486 17.60 3.29 23.43
N ILE A 487 18.41 3.68 22.48
CA ILE A 487 19.42 4.73 22.66
C ILE A 487 18.73 6.09 22.88
N LEU A 488 17.81 6.47 22.00
CA LEU A 488 17.16 7.78 22.05
C LEU A 488 16.34 8.00 23.32
N ARG A 489 15.72 6.95 23.90
CA ARG A 489 15.00 7.05 25.20
C ARG A 489 15.85 7.62 26.34
N THR A 490 17.17 7.43 26.29
CA THR A 490 18.10 7.91 27.30
C THR A 490 18.84 9.18 26.91
N ARG A 491 18.77 9.57 25.64
CA ARG A 491 19.57 10.66 25.08
C ARG A 491 18.80 11.94 24.81
N ILE A 492 17.50 11.86 24.54
CA ILE A 492 16.65 13.01 24.20
C ILE A 492 15.55 13.20 25.23
N THR A 493 15.11 14.46 25.41
CA THR A 493 14.00 14.82 26.31
C THR A 493 12.66 14.97 25.58
N TYR A 494 12.68 14.93 24.25
CA TYR A 494 11.48 15.03 23.41
C TYR A 494 10.63 13.77 23.47
N PRO A 495 9.30 13.87 23.28
CA PRO A 495 8.45 12.71 23.19
C PRO A 495 8.90 11.78 22.04
N LEU A 496 9.18 10.52 22.36
CA LEU A 496 9.59 9.52 21.39
C LEU A 496 8.39 8.62 21.04
N LEU A 497 8.06 8.56 19.78
CA LEU A 497 6.98 7.75 19.22
C LEU A 497 7.61 6.66 18.34
N VAL A 498 7.31 5.39 18.63
CA VAL A 498 7.99 4.26 17.98
C VAL A 498 6.96 3.38 17.28
N GLN A 499 7.18 3.10 16.00
CA GLN A 499 6.34 2.19 15.22
C GLN A 499 6.31 0.80 15.89
N GLY A 500 5.07 0.30 16.11
CA GLY A 500 4.81 -0.98 16.76
C GLY A 500 4.44 -0.87 18.24
N GLU A 501 4.52 0.31 18.87
CA GLU A 501 4.07 0.54 20.25
C GLU A 501 2.60 0.98 20.32
N SER A 502 2.08 1.58 19.26
CA SER A 502 0.64 1.86 19.10
C SER A 502 0.24 1.87 17.61
N GLY A 503 -1.06 2.02 17.35
CA GLY A 503 -1.60 2.05 16.00
C GLY A 503 -1.03 3.20 15.17
N ARG A 504 -0.87 3.00 13.86
CA ARG A 504 -0.28 4.00 12.94
C ARG A 504 -0.98 5.36 13.01
N ARG A 505 -2.31 5.36 13.06
CA ARG A 505 -3.11 6.58 13.14
C ARG A 505 -2.86 7.34 14.45
N GLU A 506 -2.88 6.62 15.55
CA GLU A 506 -2.63 7.16 16.89
C GLU A 506 -1.23 7.78 17.01
N LEU A 507 -0.19 7.11 16.45
CA LEU A 507 1.16 7.65 16.40
C LEU A 507 1.23 8.97 15.63
N LEU A 508 0.53 9.07 14.48
CA LEU A 508 0.52 10.27 13.66
C LEU A 508 -0.27 11.42 14.30
N ASP A 509 -1.39 11.13 14.92
CA ASP A 509 -2.19 12.11 15.63
C ASP A 509 -1.41 12.62 16.86
N SER A 510 -0.80 11.72 17.64
CA SER A 510 0.10 12.09 18.74
C SER A 510 1.30 12.93 18.29
N PHE A 511 1.86 12.63 17.11
CA PHE A 511 2.98 13.42 16.57
C PHE A 511 2.56 14.86 16.24
N ARG A 512 1.39 15.02 15.62
CA ARG A 512 0.84 16.36 15.31
C ARG A 512 0.48 17.14 16.56
N ASP A 513 -0.18 16.50 17.53
CA ASP A 513 -0.67 17.14 18.74
C ASP A 513 0.48 17.61 19.66
N LYS A 514 1.55 16.83 19.75
CA LYS A 514 2.73 17.18 20.56
C LYS A 514 3.57 18.29 19.91
N GLY A 515 3.61 18.38 18.59
CA GLY A 515 4.32 19.42 17.83
C GLY A 515 5.84 19.44 17.96
N ASN A 516 6.43 18.65 18.86
CA ASN A 516 7.88 18.54 19.11
C ASN A 516 8.36 17.09 19.31
N ALA A 517 7.61 16.12 18.81
CA ALA A 517 7.93 14.71 18.97
C ALA A 517 8.98 14.24 17.96
N VAL A 518 9.61 13.10 18.28
CA VAL A 518 10.46 12.32 17.37
C VAL A 518 9.73 11.03 17.05
N LEU A 519 9.44 10.78 15.77
CA LEU A 519 8.76 9.57 15.31
C LEU A 519 9.76 8.66 14.60
N LEU A 520 9.90 7.43 15.09
CA LEU A 520 10.70 6.38 14.47
C LEU A 520 9.79 5.46 13.66
N GLY A 521 10.10 5.30 12.36
CA GLY A 521 9.32 4.45 11.47
C GLY A 521 10.15 3.73 10.42
N THR A 522 9.60 2.68 9.83
CA THR A 522 10.19 1.97 8.68
C THR A 522 9.46 2.33 7.39
N SER A 523 9.70 1.59 6.31
CA SER A 523 9.16 1.85 4.97
C SER A 523 7.65 2.09 4.91
N SER A 524 6.86 1.48 5.80
CA SER A 524 5.41 1.72 5.87
C SER A 524 5.05 3.15 6.29
N PHE A 525 5.97 3.87 6.94
CA PHE A 525 5.85 5.29 7.27
C PHE A 525 6.42 6.22 6.19
N TRP A 526 7.11 5.68 5.17
CA TRP A 526 7.59 6.48 4.04
C TRP A 526 6.45 6.84 3.08
N GLU A 527 5.36 6.08 3.07
CA GLU A 527 4.23 6.23 2.17
C GLU A 527 2.97 6.72 2.88
N GLY A 528 2.17 7.54 2.21
CA GLY A 528 0.81 7.90 2.64
C GLY A 528 0.69 8.74 3.92
N ILE A 529 1.77 9.36 4.42
CA ILE A 529 1.73 10.25 5.58
C ILE A 529 1.64 11.69 5.10
N ASP A 530 0.62 12.42 5.56
CA ASP A 530 0.48 13.86 5.35
C ASP A 530 0.61 14.59 6.70
N VAL A 531 1.81 15.08 7.00
CA VAL A 531 2.07 16.00 8.11
C VAL A 531 2.53 17.31 7.51
N ARG A 532 1.76 18.37 7.71
CA ARG A 532 2.02 19.72 7.21
C ARG A 532 2.42 20.65 8.33
N GLY A 533 3.14 21.70 7.98
CA GLY A 533 3.49 22.80 8.87
C GLY A 533 4.56 22.47 9.89
N ASP A 534 4.58 23.23 10.97
CA ASP A 534 5.67 23.30 11.94
C ASP A 534 5.94 22.00 12.73
N ALA A 535 5.05 21.00 12.65
CA ALA A 535 5.21 19.74 13.39
C ALA A 535 6.37 18.86 12.85
N LEU A 536 6.74 19.02 11.57
CA LEU A 536 7.82 18.27 10.94
C LEU A 536 8.82 19.22 10.28
N SER A 537 10.02 19.34 10.83
CA SER A 537 11.10 20.15 10.28
C SER A 537 12.39 19.37 10.00
N CYS A 538 12.43 18.08 10.33
CA CYS A 538 13.60 17.23 10.09
C CYS A 538 13.17 15.83 9.63
N VAL A 539 13.74 15.36 8.54
CA VAL A 539 13.60 13.96 8.06
C VAL A 539 14.99 13.35 8.02
N ILE A 540 15.20 12.30 8.80
CA ILE A 540 16.45 11.54 8.84
C ILE A 540 16.19 10.17 8.21
N ILE A 541 17.00 9.80 7.22
CA ILE A 541 16.99 8.48 6.58
C ILE A 541 18.28 7.77 7.00
N ASP A 542 18.13 6.61 7.65
CA ASP A 542 19.25 5.87 8.24
C ASP A 542 20.31 5.50 7.21
N LYS A 543 19.91 4.90 6.11
CA LYS A 543 20.79 4.51 4.99
C LYS A 543 20.01 4.45 3.68
N LEU A 544 20.74 4.33 2.57
CA LEU A 544 20.14 4.18 1.24
C LEU A 544 19.18 2.98 1.20
N PRO A 545 17.92 3.18 0.79
CA PRO A 545 16.85 2.18 0.90
C PRO A 545 16.92 1.10 -0.20
N PHE A 546 18.04 0.39 -0.26
CA PHE A 546 18.13 -0.82 -1.07
C PHE A 546 17.25 -1.93 -0.48
N GLY A 547 16.62 -2.69 -1.35
CA GLY A 547 15.81 -3.83 -0.95
C GLY A 547 16.59 -4.83 -0.08
N SER A 548 15.88 -5.53 0.81
CA SER A 548 16.49 -6.54 1.68
C SER A 548 17.10 -7.66 0.84
N PRO A 549 18.36 -8.05 1.10
CA PRO A 549 18.97 -9.22 0.44
C PRO A 549 18.20 -10.54 0.69
N GLY A 550 17.48 -10.62 1.82
CA GLY A 550 16.66 -11.77 2.18
C GLY A 550 15.24 -11.77 1.59
N ASP A 551 14.89 -10.78 0.73
CA ASP A 551 13.60 -10.82 0.03
C ASP A 551 13.64 -11.84 -1.12
N PRO A 552 12.84 -12.93 -1.06
CA PRO A 552 12.92 -14.02 -2.03
C PRO A 552 12.51 -13.57 -3.45
N VAL A 553 11.55 -12.65 -3.57
CA VAL A 553 11.10 -12.14 -4.87
C VAL A 553 12.15 -11.23 -5.49
N ALA A 554 12.74 -10.34 -4.68
CA ALA A 554 13.82 -9.48 -5.14
C ALA A 554 15.06 -10.29 -5.54
N ALA A 555 15.44 -11.30 -4.75
CA ALA A 555 16.56 -12.19 -5.06
C ALA A 555 16.34 -12.94 -6.39
N ALA A 556 15.16 -13.51 -6.60
CA ALA A 556 14.84 -14.21 -7.84
C ALA A 556 14.79 -13.28 -9.07
N ARG A 557 14.29 -12.06 -8.93
CA ARG A 557 14.33 -11.04 -9.99
C ARG A 557 15.77 -10.64 -10.34
N ILE A 558 16.62 -10.47 -9.34
CA ILE A 558 18.05 -10.18 -9.52
C ILE A 558 18.71 -11.31 -10.32
N GLU A 559 18.47 -12.55 -9.93
CA GLU A 559 19.01 -13.71 -10.60
C GLU A 559 18.51 -13.83 -12.05
N HIS A 560 17.19 -13.64 -12.25
CA HIS A 560 16.58 -13.67 -13.59
C HIS A 560 17.19 -12.60 -14.52
N ILE A 561 17.36 -11.35 -14.05
CA ILE A 561 17.96 -10.29 -14.84
C ILE A 561 19.41 -10.65 -15.20
N ASN A 562 20.20 -11.12 -14.24
CA ASN A 562 21.61 -11.45 -14.47
C ASN A 562 21.75 -12.65 -15.41
N ARG A 563 20.92 -13.71 -15.30
CA ARG A 563 20.90 -14.86 -16.22
C ARG A 563 20.57 -14.46 -17.66
N ASN A 564 19.72 -13.43 -17.84
CA ASN A 564 19.37 -12.90 -19.17
C ASN A 564 20.35 -11.84 -19.69
N GLY A 565 21.56 -11.73 -19.11
CA GLY A 565 22.61 -10.83 -19.56
C GLY A 565 22.43 -9.36 -19.17
N GLY A 566 21.46 -9.04 -18.31
CA GLY A 566 21.26 -7.70 -17.75
C GLY A 566 22.17 -7.43 -16.55
N ASN A 567 22.08 -6.23 -16.00
CA ASN A 567 22.75 -5.84 -14.77
C ASN A 567 21.70 -5.49 -13.71
N ALA A 568 21.39 -6.47 -12.84
CA ALA A 568 20.33 -6.31 -11.85
C ALA A 568 20.54 -5.13 -10.89
N PHE A 569 21.80 -4.80 -10.57
CA PHE A 569 22.07 -3.63 -9.73
C PHE A 569 21.64 -2.33 -10.43
N ARG A 570 22.05 -2.14 -11.68
CA ARG A 570 21.75 -0.94 -12.46
C ARG A 570 20.30 -0.87 -12.93
N ASP A 571 19.76 -2.01 -13.36
CA ASP A 571 18.48 -2.06 -14.08
C ASP A 571 17.27 -2.27 -13.15
N TYR A 572 17.52 -2.71 -11.88
CA TYR A 572 16.47 -3.01 -10.90
C TYR A 572 16.72 -2.39 -9.52
N GLN A 573 17.82 -2.76 -8.82
CA GLN A 573 18.02 -2.38 -7.41
C GLN A 573 18.24 -0.87 -7.24
N LEU A 574 19.11 -0.27 -8.06
CA LEU A 574 19.43 1.15 -7.97
C LEU A 574 18.23 2.06 -8.30
N PRO A 575 17.45 1.81 -9.38
CA PRO A 575 16.22 2.55 -9.64
C PRO A 575 15.22 2.50 -8.48
N GLN A 576 14.97 1.33 -7.92
CA GLN A 576 14.05 1.19 -6.79
C GLN A 576 14.52 1.96 -5.54
N ALA A 577 15.80 1.86 -5.21
CA ALA A 577 16.36 2.58 -4.08
C ALA A 577 16.28 4.11 -4.26
N VAL A 578 16.51 4.61 -5.49
CA VAL A 578 16.36 6.04 -5.82
C VAL A 578 14.91 6.50 -5.64
N LEU A 579 13.94 5.74 -6.15
CA LEU A 579 12.52 6.08 -6.00
C LEU A 579 12.10 6.08 -4.53
N ALA A 580 12.50 5.07 -3.76
CA ALA A 580 12.22 4.98 -2.33
C ALA A 580 12.84 6.17 -1.55
N LEU A 581 14.10 6.55 -1.85
CA LEU A 581 14.72 7.72 -1.22
C LEU A 581 13.91 9.01 -1.51
N ARG A 582 13.48 9.21 -2.76
CA ARG A 582 12.68 10.39 -3.15
C ARG A 582 11.33 10.43 -2.43
N GLN A 583 10.69 9.28 -2.20
CA GLN A 583 9.45 9.19 -1.44
C GLN A 583 9.64 9.62 0.02
N GLY A 584 10.70 9.15 0.68
CA GLY A 584 11.05 9.57 2.02
C GLY A 584 11.37 11.06 2.12
N ALA A 585 12.18 11.57 1.20
CA ALA A 585 12.54 12.98 1.12
C ALA A 585 11.33 13.90 0.85
N GLY A 586 10.37 13.44 0.06
CA GLY A 586 9.14 14.18 -0.28
C GLY A 586 8.18 14.40 0.90
N ARG A 587 8.53 13.92 2.11
CA ARG A 587 7.76 14.18 3.34
C ARG A 587 8.08 15.55 3.94
N LEU A 588 9.26 16.11 3.64
CA LEU A 588 9.78 17.29 4.31
C LEU A 588 9.07 18.58 3.89
N ILE A 589 8.91 18.83 2.60
CA ILE A 589 8.32 20.07 2.07
C ILE A 589 7.02 19.74 1.33
N ARG A 590 5.90 20.31 1.79
CA ARG A 590 4.54 20.10 1.26
C ARG A 590 3.77 21.37 0.98
N ASP A 591 4.23 22.45 1.62
CA ASP A 591 3.64 23.79 1.51
C ASP A 591 4.74 24.82 1.14
N PRO A 592 4.41 25.92 0.46
CA PRO A 592 5.36 27.01 0.18
C PRO A 592 6.04 27.62 1.41
N GLN A 593 5.46 27.45 2.59
CA GLN A 593 5.99 27.97 3.85
C GLN A 593 6.78 26.94 4.65
N ASP A 594 6.71 25.66 4.26
CA ASP A 594 7.47 24.62 4.94
C ASP A 594 8.97 24.86 4.77
N THR A 595 9.72 24.64 5.84
CA THR A 595 11.19 24.68 5.84
C THR A 595 11.73 23.50 6.64
N GLY A 596 12.89 22.96 6.23
CA GLY A 596 13.41 21.84 6.99
C GLY A 596 14.74 21.26 6.52
N LEU A 597 15.15 20.20 7.23
CA LEU A 597 16.37 19.47 7.03
C LEU A 597 16.11 18.05 6.54
N LEU A 598 16.71 17.67 5.43
CA LEU A 598 16.80 16.27 5.00
C LEU A 598 18.20 15.72 5.32
N VAL A 599 18.24 14.66 6.12
CA VAL A 599 19.48 13.93 6.40
C VAL A 599 19.44 12.57 5.70
N VAL A 600 20.52 12.24 4.98
CA VAL A 600 20.74 10.89 4.46
C VAL A 600 22.10 10.42 5.00
N ALA A 601 22.03 9.53 5.97
CA ALA A 601 23.18 9.18 6.80
C ALA A 601 23.98 7.97 6.28
N ASP A 602 24.09 7.80 4.98
CA ASP A 602 24.78 6.65 4.37
C ASP A 602 26.12 7.08 3.74
N PRO A 603 27.26 6.57 4.22
CA PRO A 603 28.56 6.93 3.66
C PRO A 603 28.73 6.53 2.19
N ARG A 604 27.95 5.55 1.70
CA ARG A 604 27.96 5.13 0.28
C ARG A 604 27.49 6.24 -0.66
N LEU A 605 26.71 7.18 -0.14
CA LEU A 605 26.28 8.37 -0.88
C LEU A 605 27.47 9.22 -1.34
N LEU A 606 28.52 9.30 -0.51
CA LEU A 606 29.72 10.09 -0.75
C LEU A 606 30.85 9.28 -1.39
N THR A 607 30.93 7.97 -1.10
CA THR A 607 32.09 7.13 -1.44
C THR A 607 31.87 6.28 -2.70
N LYS A 608 30.62 6.04 -3.11
CA LYS A 608 30.31 5.21 -4.27
C LYS A 608 29.93 6.05 -5.48
N SER A 609 30.29 5.59 -6.68
CA SER A 609 30.00 6.29 -7.95
C SER A 609 28.51 6.53 -8.18
N TYR A 610 27.66 5.61 -7.75
CA TYR A 610 26.19 5.73 -7.86
C TYR A 610 25.59 6.74 -6.87
N GLY A 611 26.33 7.18 -5.84
CA GLY A 611 25.84 8.18 -4.88
C GLY A 611 25.39 9.48 -5.54
N LYS A 612 26.07 9.88 -6.63
CA LYS A 612 25.67 11.05 -7.43
C LYS A 612 24.26 10.94 -8.01
N LEU A 613 23.82 9.72 -8.39
CA LEU A 613 22.48 9.51 -8.93
C LEU A 613 21.43 9.79 -7.85
N PHE A 614 21.64 9.34 -6.62
CA PHE A 614 20.77 9.64 -5.49
C PHE A 614 20.67 11.16 -5.23
N VAL A 615 21.81 11.81 -5.10
CA VAL A 615 21.86 13.27 -4.83
C VAL A 615 21.22 14.08 -5.94
N ASN A 616 21.41 13.69 -7.21
CA ASN A 616 20.82 14.39 -8.37
C ASN A 616 19.34 14.06 -8.58
N SER A 617 18.83 13.01 -7.94
CA SER A 617 17.40 12.66 -8.00
C SER A 617 16.56 13.40 -6.95
N LEU A 618 17.21 13.97 -5.93
CA LEU A 618 16.55 14.80 -4.93
C LEU A 618 16.33 16.22 -5.46
N PRO A 619 15.34 16.95 -4.90
CA PRO A 619 15.18 18.37 -5.19
C PRO A 619 16.45 19.16 -4.93
N ASN A 620 16.59 20.29 -5.62
CA ASN A 620 17.81 21.11 -5.55
C ASN A 620 17.87 21.92 -4.24
N MET A 621 18.26 21.25 -3.14
CA MET A 621 18.42 21.82 -1.80
C MET A 621 19.83 22.38 -1.59
N THR A 622 20.00 23.28 -0.61
CA THR A 622 21.32 23.68 -0.12
C THR A 622 22.01 22.49 0.56
N LYS A 623 23.24 22.14 0.14
CA LYS A 623 23.92 20.90 0.57
C LYS A 623 25.03 21.20 1.58
N THR A 624 25.09 20.41 2.65
CA THR A 624 26.15 20.50 3.66
C THR A 624 26.60 19.13 4.15
N ARG A 625 27.83 19.08 4.69
CA ARG A 625 28.38 17.92 5.41
C ARG A 625 28.76 18.26 6.84
N LYS A 626 28.49 19.50 7.26
CA LYS A 626 28.91 20.05 8.54
C LYS A 626 27.72 20.24 9.46
N LEU A 627 27.82 19.73 10.68
CA LEU A 627 26.78 19.83 11.70
C LEU A 627 26.57 21.30 12.14
N ASP A 628 27.61 22.13 12.20
CA ASP A 628 27.50 23.54 12.56
C ASP A 628 26.58 24.33 11.59
N VAL A 629 26.54 23.96 10.31
CA VAL A 629 25.63 24.56 9.33
C VAL A 629 24.18 24.17 9.66
N VAL A 630 23.93 22.91 10.05
CA VAL A 630 22.61 22.42 10.47
C VAL A 630 22.13 23.19 11.71
N GLN A 631 22.98 23.34 12.70
CA GLN A 631 22.65 24.06 13.94
C GLN A 631 22.34 25.53 13.66
N ARG A 632 23.13 26.21 12.82
CA ARG A 632 22.87 27.59 12.39
C ARG A 632 21.54 27.71 11.62
N PHE A 633 21.23 26.76 10.75
CA PHE A 633 19.98 26.74 10.00
C PHE A 633 18.78 26.71 10.96
N PHE A 634 18.77 25.81 11.94
CA PHE A 634 17.66 25.74 12.90
C PHE A 634 17.61 26.95 13.85
N ALA A 635 18.77 27.48 14.26
CA ALA A 635 18.83 28.73 15.04
C ALA A 635 18.25 29.92 14.26
N TYR A 636 18.49 30.00 12.96
CA TYR A 636 17.90 31.00 12.08
C TYR A 636 16.36 30.84 11.99
N LEU A 637 15.86 29.62 11.80
CA LEU A 637 14.41 29.34 11.76
C LEU A 637 13.72 29.70 13.09
N ALA A 638 14.32 29.37 14.21
CA ALA A 638 13.80 29.69 15.54
C ALA A 638 13.64 31.21 15.74
N ARG A 639 14.59 32.02 15.30
CA ARG A 639 14.51 33.49 15.37
C ARG A 639 13.40 34.05 14.48
N GLN A 640 13.21 33.49 13.27
CA GLN A 640 12.12 33.92 12.39
C GLN A 640 10.74 33.66 13.02
N LEU A 641 10.57 32.53 13.69
CA LEU A 641 9.33 32.20 14.39
C LEU A 641 9.04 33.14 15.57
N HIS A 642 10.08 33.70 16.20
CA HIS A 642 9.97 34.66 17.31
C HIS A 642 9.94 36.14 16.87
N GLY A 643 9.92 36.43 15.56
CA GLY A 643 9.81 37.78 15.01
C GLY A 643 11.08 38.65 15.13
N GLU A 644 12.24 38.06 15.42
CA GLU A 644 13.51 38.78 15.50
C GLU A 644 14.10 38.98 14.09
N LYS A 645 14.42 40.25 13.73
CA LYS A 645 15.04 40.56 12.44
C LYS A 645 16.46 39.99 12.36
N PRO A 646 16.86 39.33 11.24
CA PRO A 646 18.23 38.83 11.04
C PRO A 646 19.26 39.96 11.07
N THR A 647 20.42 39.71 11.67
CA THR A 647 21.56 40.63 11.57
C THR A 647 22.22 40.48 10.19
N GLU A 648 22.63 41.62 9.57
CA GLU A 648 23.17 41.69 8.19
C GLU A 648 24.33 40.75 7.83
N LYS A 649 24.98 40.13 8.83
CA LYS A 649 26.11 39.19 8.62
C LYS A 649 25.70 37.74 8.31
N GLU A 650 24.44 37.37 8.47
CA GLU A 650 23.98 35.97 8.34
C GLU A 650 23.28 35.66 7.00
N GLY A 651 23.03 36.67 6.16
CA GLY A 651 22.38 36.52 4.84
C GLY A 651 23.30 36.07 3.70
N GLN A 652 24.60 35.83 3.97
CA GLN A 652 25.60 35.45 2.96
C GLN A 652 26.27 34.08 3.23
N ALA A 653 25.75 33.26 4.12
CA ALA A 653 26.34 31.94 4.45
C ALA A 653 25.47 30.76 3.96
#